data_bba897c102dc408401157c6d68065834
#
_entry.id   bba897c102dc408401157c6d68065834
#
_cell.length_a   1.000
_cell.length_b   1.000
_cell.length_c   1.000
_cell.angle_alpha   90.00
_cell.angle_beta   90.00
_cell.angle_gamma   90.00
#
_symmetry.space_group_name_H-M   'P 1'
#
loop_
_entity.id
_entity.type
_entity.pdbx_description
1 polymer ?
#
loop_
_entity_poly.entity_id
_entity_poly.type
_entity_poly.pdbx_seq_one_letter_code
_entity_poly.pdbx_strand_id
1 'polypeptide(L)'
;MKQIYYAIQSTLHGRGSNVTKVISLSLGLTIGVLLFSQIAFELNYEKCYPDADRLVLVRGGGENVKTGEKGEGYDDSLFAPMAEAFRSDLSQWIENATVIFNFETLNVFKDGHKLKDVNYAYVDTCYFRTFGIKVLKGNPEELQRAGSIFVSETFVRDVFGGQDPVGQKLSLDKQHELTVRGVYQDTPENTAYHFDFVAPIYAGGGYIGGGTWGRNDIYYTILRLRDGVDREEINRQIYKAMQKYYPDSADDEWRNFYDAQPLPEIHLDDSNTRTRLYIYGFLGFAIFFVAIMNYVLVAIATMSRRAKSIGVHKCSGASAINIFSMFLFETGIVVLMSVIVALFIIFNTKDLIEDLLSVQLSSLFTLETLWVPMLIVFVLFIVAGVLPGRLFSRIPVTQVFRRYTDGKKGWKRSLLFVQFMGVSFVMGILLVSLMQYHHLINSDMGIRTPGLVEAETWMSPEEAENMVNDLRRQPMVENATRSMHGVLGEYWTRGLIDNSGKRIETLMYNPCDKNYAETMGITIIEGKDMQNEGDVLVNEEVVRLMKWTDGAVGKRLNDFDKAGTIVGVFRNVRNTSFLYKQFPVALVYSHNTSHTFDVRLKQPYDESLKKLNEYMEQVHSTKALEFIPIDTMLKEIYRNVYRFRNSVWITSTFILLIVVMGLIGYVNDETQRRSKEIAIRKVNGAEASTILRLLSRDILYVAVPSVLIEIVVSYFTGKAWLDQFAETIDMNALYFVGTALVIIALIVVCVVVRAWRIANENPVKSIKVE
;
A
#
# COMPACT_ATOMS: atom_id res chain seq x y z
N MET A 1 -47.25 9.23 3.01
CA MET A 1 -47.22 9.65 1.57
C MET A 1 -47.08 11.17 1.38
N LYS A 2 -47.90 12.05 2.00
CA LYS A 2 -47.77 13.51 1.84
C LYS A 2 -46.38 14.09 2.20
N GLN A 3 -45.73 13.58 3.27
CA GLN A 3 -44.41 14.06 3.70
C GLN A 3 -43.29 13.70 2.71
N ILE A 4 -43.36 12.53 2.09
CA ILE A 4 -42.39 12.09 1.06
C ILE A 4 -42.55 12.96 -0.21
N TYR A 5 -43.79 13.23 -0.64
CA TYR A 5 -44.07 14.11 -1.77
C TYR A 5 -43.53 15.53 -1.56
N TYR A 6 -43.71 16.10 -0.35
CA TYR A 6 -43.15 17.41 -0.01
C TYR A 6 -41.63 17.38 0.07
N ALA A 7 -41.00 16.30 0.55
CA ALA A 7 -39.57 16.15 0.59
C ALA A 7 -38.97 16.09 -0.84
N ILE A 8 -39.57 15.31 -1.73
CA ILE A 8 -39.18 15.24 -3.15
C ILE A 8 -39.31 16.62 -3.83
N GLN A 9 -40.46 17.28 -3.65
CA GLN A 9 -40.70 18.59 -4.26
C GLN A 9 -39.75 19.67 -3.72
N SER A 10 -39.45 19.64 -2.40
CA SER A 10 -38.47 20.53 -1.76
C SER A 10 -37.06 20.29 -2.27
N THR A 11 -36.71 19.03 -2.54
CA THR A 11 -35.39 18.65 -3.06
C THR A 11 -35.23 19.09 -4.52
N LEU A 12 -36.24 18.92 -5.35
CA LEU A 12 -36.21 19.29 -6.77
C LEU A 12 -36.24 20.80 -6.99
N HIS A 13 -37.01 21.57 -6.16
CA HIS A 13 -37.14 23.03 -6.28
C HIS A 13 -36.14 23.83 -5.44
N GLY A 14 -35.29 23.13 -4.62
CA GLY A 14 -34.25 23.73 -3.80
C GLY A 14 -33.05 24.17 -4.62
N ARG A 15 -33.12 25.37 -5.21
CA ARG A 15 -32.08 25.94 -6.09
C ARG A 15 -30.69 25.89 -5.51
N GLY A 16 -29.79 25.16 -6.14
CA GLY A 16 -28.31 25.18 -5.94
C GLY A 16 -27.75 24.56 -4.66
N SER A 17 -28.45 24.69 -3.52
CA SER A 17 -27.91 24.16 -2.24
C SER A 17 -28.01 22.63 -2.13
N ASN A 18 -29.00 22.01 -2.78
CA ASN A 18 -29.17 20.55 -2.74
C ASN A 18 -28.14 19.84 -3.62
N VAL A 19 -27.76 20.43 -4.76
CA VAL A 19 -26.65 19.92 -5.60
C VAL A 19 -25.34 19.92 -4.82
N THR A 20 -25.03 21.02 -4.13
CA THR A 20 -23.83 21.09 -3.26
C THR A 20 -23.84 20.03 -2.16
N LYS A 21 -25.00 19.79 -1.52
CA LYS A 21 -25.14 18.73 -0.50
C LYS A 21 -24.88 17.35 -1.09
N VAL A 22 -25.49 17.02 -2.25
CA VAL A 22 -25.32 15.72 -2.91
C VAL A 22 -23.86 15.52 -3.32
N ILE A 23 -23.25 16.51 -4.00
CA ILE A 23 -21.86 16.40 -4.46
C ILE A 23 -20.90 16.22 -3.26
N SER A 24 -21.03 17.04 -2.21
CA SER A 24 -20.12 16.93 -1.07
C SER A 24 -20.27 15.61 -0.32
N LEU A 25 -21.49 15.11 -0.17
CA LEU A 25 -21.71 13.81 0.46
C LEU A 25 -21.26 12.64 -0.43
N SER A 26 -21.48 12.72 -1.74
CA SER A 26 -21.03 11.66 -2.66
C SER A 26 -19.51 11.52 -2.69
N LEU A 27 -18.78 12.65 -2.73
CA LEU A 27 -17.31 12.64 -2.67
C LEU A 27 -16.80 12.04 -1.34
N GLY A 28 -17.38 12.47 -0.23
CA GLY A 28 -17.03 11.94 1.11
C GLY A 28 -17.40 10.47 1.27
N LEU A 29 -18.55 10.03 0.72
CA LEU A 29 -18.95 8.62 0.71
C LEU A 29 -18.02 7.77 -0.15
N THR A 30 -17.68 8.22 -1.37
CA THR A 30 -16.79 7.48 -2.28
C THR A 30 -15.48 7.13 -1.58
N ILE A 31 -14.75 8.13 -1.08
CA ILE A 31 -13.47 7.89 -0.42
C ILE A 31 -13.65 7.19 0.93
N GLY A 32 -14.62 7.61 1.75
CA GLY A 32 -14.83 7.02 3.07
C GLY A 32 -15.19 5.53 2.97
N VAL A 33 -16.09 5.16 2.05
CA VAL A 33 -16.46 3.75 1.82
C VAL A 33 -15.25 2.95 1.34
N LEU A 34 -14.48 3.45 0.38
CA LEU A 34 -13.31 2.74 -0.13
C LEU A 34 -12.25 2.53 0.95
N LEU A 35 -11.88 3.57 1.71
CA LEU A 35 -10.86 3.46 2.75
C LEU A 35 -11.30 2.54 3.91
N PHE A 36 -12.54 2.63 4.38
CA PHE A 36 -13.01 1.75 5.44
C PHE A 36 -13.25 0.31 4.96
N SER A 37 -13.65 0.10 3.70
CA SER A 37 -13.72 -1.23 3.12
C SER A 37 -12.33 -1.83 2.93
N GLN A 38 -11.31 -1.05 2.56
CA GLN A 38 -9.93 -1.48 2.53
C GLN A 38 -9.44 -1.89 3.93
N ILE A 39 -9.74 -1.10 4.97
CA ILE A 39 -9.40 -1.48 6.35
C ILE A 39 -10.08 -2.80 6.74
N ALA A 40 -11.35 -2.98 6.39
CA ALA A 40 -12.06 -4.23 6.67
C ALA A 40 -11.47 -5.43 5.92
N PHE A 41 -11.04 -5.24 4.68
CA PHE A 41 -10.34 -6.24 3.88
C PHE A 41 -9.03 -6.68 4.55
N GLU A 42 -8.19 -5.72 4.97
CA GLU A 42 -6.92 -5.99 5.66
C GLU A 42 -7.12 -6.65 7.05
N LEU A 43 -8.15 -6.23 7.81
CA LEU A 43 -8.49 -6.83 9.11
C LEU A 43 -9.04 -8.26 8.99
N ASN A 44 -9.53 -8.64 7.81
CA ASN A 44 -10.00 -9.99 7.51
C ASN A 44 -8.96 -10.83 6.75
N TYR A 45 -7.72 -10.39 6.71
CA TYR A 45 -6.64 -11.12 6.05
C TYR A 45 -6.44 -12.50 6.68
N GLU A 46 -6.24 -13.55 5.87
CA GLU A 46 -6.11 -14.97 6.26
C GLU A 46 -7.31 -15.61 6.99
N LYS A 47 -8.44 -14.91 7.16
CA LYS A 47 -9.64 -15.46 7.84
C LYS A 47 -10.55 -16.25 6.93
N CYS A 48 -10.21 -16.39 5.64
CA CYS A 48 -11.04 -17.10 4.66
C CYS A 48 -11.03 -18.63 4.82
N TYR A 49 -10.06 -19.18 5.54
CA TYR A 49 -9.90 -20.62 5.72
C TYR A 49 -10.79 -21.16 6.85
N PRO A 50 -11.29 -22.41 6.71
CA PRO A 50 -11.98 -23.05 7.83
C PRO A 50 -11.07 -23.16 9.05
N ASP A 51 -11.56 -22.72 10.20
CA ASP A 51 -10.81 -22.70 11.47
C ASP A 51 -9.43 -22.01 11.33
N ALA A 52 -9.41 -20.81 10.72
CA ALA A 52 -8.17 -20.08 10.42
C ALA A 52 -7.25 -19.88 11.62
N ASP A 53 -7.80 -19.75 12.83
CA ASP A 53 -7.04 -19.61 14.08
C ASP A 53 -6.21 -20.89 14.42
N ARG A 54 -6.53 -22.04 13.82
CA ARG A 54 -5.77 -23.29 13.96
C ARG A 54 -4.68 -23.45 12.90
N LEU A 55 -4.66 -22.58 11.91
CA LEU A 55 -3.59 -22.52 10.92
C LEU A 55 -2.49 -21.62 11.45
N VAL A 56 -1.28 -22.18 11.58
CA VAL A 56 -0.12 -21.45 12.08
C VAL A 56 1.04 -21.56 11.10
N LEU A 57 1.74 -20.45 10.88
CA LEU A 57 3.04 -20.42 10.20
C LEU A 57 4.12 -20.67 11.24
N VAL A 58 5.04 -21.59 10.94
CA VAL A 58 6.24 -21.79 11.77
C VAL A 58 7.28 -20.77 11.34
N ARG A 59 7.62 -19.89 12.25
CA ARG A 59 8.63 -18.85 12.09
C ARG A 59 9.86 -19.20 12.90
N GLY A 60 11.04 -18.82 12.42
CA GLY A 60 12.31 -19.03 13.12
C GLY A 60 12.94 -17.73 13.58
N GLY A 61 13.97 -17.85 14.41
CA GLY A 61 14.81 -16.73 14.84
C GLY A 61 15.92 -17.15 15.77
N GLY A 62 16.81 -16.21 16.09
CA GLY A 62 17.89 -16.42 17.05
C GLY A 62 17.56 -15.79 18.40
N GLU A 63 17.88 -16.48 19.51
CA GLU A 63 17.81 -15.96 20.87
C GLU A 63 19.20 -16.03 21.52
N ASN A 64 19.68 -14.91 22.06
CA ASN A 64 20.95 -14.88 22.74
C ASN A 64 20.88 -15.68 24.05
N VAL A 65 21.75 -16.69 24.18
CA VAL A 65 21.74 -17.66 25.31
C VAL A 65 22.03 -16.97 26.65
N LYS A 66 22.82 -15.88 26.66
CA LYS A 66 23.24 -15.19 27.89
C LYS A 66 22.24 -14.11 28.32
N THR A 67 21.68 -13.37 27.38
CA THR A 67 20.80 -12.25 27.70
C THR A 67 19.31 -12.59 27.59
N GLY A 68 18.95 -13.67 26.87
CA GLY A 68 17.59 -14.01 26.53
C GLY A 68 16.95 -13.05 25.51
N GLU A 69 17.74 -12.16 24.92
CA GLU A 69 17.26 -11.24 23.90
C GLU A 69 17.07 -11.99 22.58
N LYS A 70 15.88 -11.84 22.00
CA LYS A 70 15.58 -12.34 20.67
C LYS A 70 16.16 -11.37 19.63
N GLY A 71 16.71 -11.92 18.55
CA GLY A 71 17.16 -11.15 17.39
C GLY A 71 16.03 -10.26 16.81
N GLU A 72 16.40 -9.23 16.10
CA GLU A 72 15.42 -8.37 15.40
C GLU A 72 14.81 -9.17 14.23
N GLY A 73 13.49 -9.41 14.31
CA GLY A 73 12.70 -10.06 13.26
C GLY A 73 12.57 -11.59 13.42
N TYR A 74 11.66 -12.12 12.65
CA TYR A 74 11.42 -13.55 12.48
C TYR A 74 11.69 -13.91 11.02
N ASP A 75 12.27 -15.07 10.79
CA ASP A 75 12.34 -15.70 9.47
C ASP A 75 11.02 -16.47 9.22
N ASP A 76 10.22 -16.00 8.31
CA ASP A 76 8.93 -16.61 7.96
C ASP A 76 9.10 -17.87 7.11
N SER A 77 10.24 -18.03 6.47
CA SER A 77 10.61 -19.19 5.67
C SER A 77 11.74 -19.98 6.35
N LEU A 78 11.65 -21.29 6.27
CA LEU A 78 12.54 -22.23 6.91
C LEU A 78 12.90 -23.40 5.96
N PHE A 79 13.18 -24.59 6.50
CA PHE A 79 13.72 -25.71 5.73
C PHE A 79 12.61 -26.59 5.10
N ALA A 80 12.80 -27.03 3.86
CA ALA A 80 11.86 -27.86 3.13
C ALA A 80 11.36 -29.13 3.85
N PRO A 81 12.20 -29.92 4.60
CA PRO A 81 11.75 -31.16 5.23
C PRO A 81 10.93 -30.97 6.50
N MET A 82 10.74 -29.73 6.98
CA MET A 82 10.06 -29.48 8.25
C MET A 82 8.60 -29.99 8.28
N ALA A 83 7.83 -29.75 7.23
CA ALA A 83 6.43 -30.18 7.20
C ALA A 83 6.29 -31.70 7.32
N GLU A 84 7.14 -32.47 6.64
CA GLU A 84 7.13 -33.93 6.71
C GLU A 84 7.58 -34.44 8.09
N ALA A 85 8.65 -33.86 8.63
CA ALA A 85 9.14 -34.17 9.97
C ALA A 85 8.08 -33.89 11.05
N PHE A 86 7.39 -32.78 10.96
CA PHE A 86 6.35 -32.42 11.93
C PHE A 86 5.10 -33.30 11.81
N ARG A 87 4.70 -33.72 10.61
CA ARG A 87 3.64 -34.72 10.47
C ARG A 87 3.96 -36.03 11.20
N SER A 88 5.22 -36.42 11.18
CA SER A 88 5.69 -37.62 11.89
C SER A 88 5.81 -37.40 13.40
N ASP A 89 6.54 -36.39 13.82
CA ASP A 89 6.97 -36.21 15.21
C ASP A 89 5.92 -35.49 16.08
N LEU A 90 5.06 -34.66 15.49
CA LEU A 90 4.09 -33.83 16.21
C LEU A 90 2.64 -34.26 16.00
N SER A 91 2.39 -35.48 15.55
CA SER A 91 1.03 -35.96 15.20
C SER A 91 0.01 -35.90 16.35
N GLN A 92 0.46 -35.78 17.61
CA GLN A 92 -0.43 -35.60 18.77
C GLN A 92 -0.98 -34.17 18.87
N TRP A 93 -0.27 -33.15 18.36
CA TRP A 93 -0.61 -31.73 18.47
C TRP A 93 -1.12 -31.14 17.14
N ILE A 94 -0.70 -31.70 16.02
CA ILE A 94 -1.12 -31.24 14.70
C ILE A 94 -2.06 -32.24 14.02
N GLU A 95 -2.97 -31.72 13.23
CA GLU A 95 -3.82 -32.51 12.34
C GLU A 95 -3.11 -32.77 11.01
N ASN A 96 -2.43 -31.76 10.49
CA ASN A 96 -1.66 -31.84 9.27
C ASN A 96 -0.59 -30.75 9.19
N ALA A 97 0.32 -30.84 8.22
CA ALA A 97 1.30 -29.82 7.87
C ALA A 97 1.53 -29.81 6.37
N THR A 98 1.89 -28.66 5.83
CA THR A 98 2.26 -28.48 4.41
C THR A 98 3.44 -27.57 4.26
N VAL A 99 4.16 -27.74 3.17
CA VAL A 99 5.27 -26.87 2.77
C VAL A 99 4.91 -26.15 1.48
N ILE A 100 5.27 -24.85 1.39
CA ILE A 100 5.01 -23.99 0.25
C ILE A 100 6.31 -23.32 -0.15
N PHE A 101 6.55 -23.22 -1.47
CA PHE A 101 7.62 -22.47 -2.07
C PHE A 101 7.08 -21.63 -3.22
N ASN A 102 7.28 -20.31 -3.17
CA ASN A 102 6.76 -19.36 -4.17
C ASN A 102 7.76 -18.26 -4.56
N PHE A 103 9.06 -18.48 -4.35
CA PHE A 103 10.10 -17.50 -4.65
C PHE A 103 10.54 -17.49 -6.13
N GLU A 104 10.23 -18.52 -6.90
CA GLU A 104 10.57 -18.56 -8.33
C GLU A 104 9.47 -17.94 -9.18
N THR A 105 9.85 -17.00 -10.05
CA THR A 105 8.96 -16.34 -11.01
C THR A 105 9.31 -16.74 -12.44
N LEU A 106 9.06 -18.00 -12.80
CA LEU A 106 9.22 -18.44 -14.19
C LEU A 106 8.03 -17.99 -15.03
N ASN A 107 8.29 -17.65 -16.30
CA ASN A 107 7.25 -17.22 -17.20
C ASN A 107 6.32 -18.39 -17.59
N VAL A 108 5.03 -18.18 -17.50
CA VAL A 108 4.02 -19.19 -17.87
C VAL A 108 3.52 -18.97 -19.27
N PHE A 109 3.50 -20.02 -20.08
CA PHE A 109 3.04 -19.99 -21.48
C PHE A 109 1.90 -20.96 -21.72
N LYS A 110 0.94 -20.54 -22.55
CA LYS A 110 -0.10 -21.39 -23.13
C LYS A 110 -0.08 -21.23 -24.64
N ASP A 111 -0.02 -22.34 -25.37
CA ASP A 111 -0.01 -22.35 -26.83
C ASP A 111 1.06 -21.42 -27.44
N GLY A 112 2.21 -21.30 -26.77
CA GLY A 112 3.33 -20.44 -27.17
C GLY A 112 3.20 -18.97 -26.77
N HIS A 113 2.07 -18.52 -26.21
CA HIS A 113 1.84 -17.16 -25.75
C HIS A 113 2.12 -17.04 -24.26
N LYS A 114 2.92 -16.02 -23.90
CA LYS A 114 3.20 -15.68 -22.48
C LYS A 114 1.92 -15.19 -21.80
N LEU A 115 1.58 -15.81 -20.68
CA LEU A 115 0.52 -15.33 -19.79
C LEU A 115 1.08 -14.23 -18.90
N LYS A 116 0.27 -13.18 -18.64
CA LYS A 116 0.67 -12.07 -17.79
C LYS A 116 0.20 -12.30 -16.36
N ASP A 117 1.00 -11.82 -15.42
CA ASP A 117 0.64 -11.71 -14.00
C ASP A 117 0.12 -13.02 -13.38
N VAL A 118 0.72 -14.16 -13.73
CA VAL A 118 0.35 -15.48 -13.19
C VAL A 118 1.09 -15.71 -11.88
N ASN A 119 0.31 -15.90 -10.79
CA ASN A 119 0.82 -16.21 -9.46
C ASN A 119 0.71 -17.71 -9.18
N TYR A 120 1.82 -18.38 -8.86
CA TYR A 120 1.81 -19.81 -8.60
C TYR A 120 2.78 -20.20 -7.48
N ALA A 121 2.58 -21.39 -6.93
CA ALA A 121 3.45 -21.95 -5.92
C ALA A 121 3.72 -23.44 -6.13
N TYR A 122 4.85 -23.88 -5.60
CA TYR A 122 5.14 -25.30 -5.43
C TYR A 122 4.69 -25.76 -4.05
N VAL A 123 3.91 -26.81 -3.98
CA VAL A 123 3.33 -27.32 -2.74
C VAL A 123 3.41 -28.84 -2.64
N ASP A 124 3.25 -29.40 -1.43
CA ASP A 124 3.09 -30.84 -1.25
C ASP A 124 1.62 -31.27 -1.36
N THR A 125 1.37 -32.56 -1.36
CA THR A 125 0.01 -33.15 -1.46
C THR A 125 -0.89 -32.83 -0.28
N CYS A 126 -0.32 -32.35 0.83
CA CYS A 126 -1.05 -31.99 2.04
C CYS A 126 -1.64 -30.57 1.99
N TYR A 127 -1.27 -29.75 0.99
CA TYR A 127 -1.67 -28.36 0.86
C TYR A 127 -3.18 -28.15 1.00
N PHE A 128 -3.96 -28.79 0.14
CA PHE A 128 -5.42 -28.64 0.14
C PHE A 128 -6.06 -29.05 1.46
N ARG A 129 -5.57 -30.14 2.07
CA ARG A 129 -6.08 -30.65 3.35
C ARG A 129 -5.69 -29.75 4.50
N THR A 130 -4.47 -29.21 4.50
CA THR A 130 -3.98 -28.31 5.56
C THR A 130 -4.77 -27.02 5.59
N PHE A 131 -4.98 -26.38 4.44
CA PHE A 131 -5.77 -25.16 4.35
C PHE A 131 -7.30 -25.38 4.37
N GLY A 132 -7.77 -26.62 4.13
CA GLY A 132 -9.19 -26.89 3.98
C GLY A 132 -9.77 -26.40 2.63
N ILE A 133 -8.92 -26.22 1.63
CA ILE A 133 -9.33 -25.80 0.27
C ILE A 133 -9.97 -26.97 -0.43
N LYS A 134 -11.14 -26.75 -1.03
CA LYS A 134 -11.91 -27.78 -1.71
C LYS A 134 -11.37 -28.02 -3.12
N VAL A 135 -10.96 -29.26 -3.40
CA VAL A 135 -10.66 -29.70 -4.76
C VAL A 135 -11.98 -30.07 -5.45
N LEU A 136 -12.25 -29.43 -6.58
CA LEU A 136 -13.49 -29.57 -7.35
C LEU A 136 -13.39 -30.68 -8.38
N LYS A 137 -12.21 -30.85 -8.99
CA LYS A 137 -11.90 -31.92 -9.95
C LYS A 137 -10.50 -32.47 -9.71
N GLY A 138 -10.27 -33.73 -9.97
CA GLY A 138 -8.98 -34.40 -9.84
C GLY A 138 -8.75 -35.00 -8.45
N ASN A 139 -7.62 -35.69 -8.29
CA ASN A 139 -7.18 -36.24 -7.02
C ASN A 139 -5.91 -35.49 -6.54
N PRO A 140 -5.90 -34.85 -5.35
CA PRO A 140 -4.74 -34.10 -4.80
C PRO A 140 -3.43 -34.90 -4.80
N GLU A 141 -3.49 -36.24 -4.67
CA GLU A 141 -2.31 -37.12 -4.71
C GLU A 141 -1.58 -37.07 -6.06
N GLU A 142 -2.24 -36.63 -7.13
CA GLU A 142 -1.59 -36.47 -8.43
C GLU A 142 -0.53 -35.33 -8.44
N LEU A 143 -0.50 -34.47 -7.42
CA LEU A 143 0.61 -33.53 -7.19
C LEU A 143 1.95 -34.22 -6.90
N GLN A 144 1.99 -35.52 -6.66
CA GLN A 144 3.26 -36.26 -6.58
C GLN A 144 3.94 -36.44 -7.95
N ARG A 145 3.20 -36.30 -9.03
CA ARG A 145 3.73 -36.52 -10.39
C ARG A 145 4.43 -35.27 -10.91
N ALA A 146 5.63 -35.44 -11.46
CA ALA A 146 6.33 -34.36 -12.12
C ALA A 146 5.47 -33.72 -13.23
N GLY A 147 5.48 -32.39 -13.32
CA GLY A 147 4.72 -31.64 -14.32
C GLY A 147 3.21 -31.65 -14.14
N SER A 148 2.65 -32.16 -13.03
CA SER A 148 1.22 -32.03 -12.73
C SER A 148 0.93 -30.68 -12.08
N ILE A 149 -0.21 -30.08 -12.41
CA ILE A 149 -0.67 -28.84 -11.75
C ILE A 149 -2.16 -28.93 -11.43
N PHE A 150 -2.55 -28.20 -10.38
CA PHE A 150 -3.94 -27.90 -10.06
C PHE A 150 -4.17 -26.40 -10.24
N VAL A 151 -5.23 -26.04 -10.94
CA VAL A 151 -5.56 -24.66 -11.31
C VAL A 151 -6.79 -24.17 -10.54
N SER A 152 -6.86 -22.87 -10.27
CA SER A 152 -8.00 -22.22 -9.63
C SER A 152 -9.20 -22.07 -10.58
N GLU A 153 -10.42 -21.90 -10.06
CA GLU A 153 -11.63 -21.67 -10.89
C GLU A 153 -11.50 -20.40 -11.74
N THR A 154 -10.94 -19.35 -11.19
CA THR A 154 -10.70 -18.08 -11.90
C THR A 154 -9.72 -18.28 -13.04
N PHE A 155 -8.63 -18.98 -12.80
CA PHE A 155 -7.66 -19.30 -13.86
C PHE A 155 -8.26 -20.14 -14.99
N VAL A 156 -9.16 -21.09 -14.67
CA VAL A 156 -9.91 -21.85 -15.69
C VAL A 156 -10.77 -20.92 -16.54
N ARG A 157 -11.46 -19.98 -15.94
CA ARG A 157 -12.30 -19.03 -16.66
C ARG A 157 -11.48 -18.12 -17.58
N ASP A 158 -10.38 -17.59 -17.07
CA ASP A 158 -9.63 -16.54 -17.72
C ASP A 158 -8.64 -17.06 -18.78
N VAL A 159 -8.04 -18.23 -18.54
CA VAL A 159 -7.04 -18.83 -19.44
C VAL A 159 -7.63 -19.92 -20.35
N PHE A 160 -8.61 -20.69 -19.85
CA PHE A 160 -9.22 -21.80 -20.59
C PHE A 160 -10.64 -21.49 -21.08
N GLY A 161 -11.12 -20.24 -20.93
CA GLY A 161 -12.45 -19.82 -21.39
C GLY A 161 -13.60 -20.59 -20.74
N GLY A 162 -13.41 -21.09 -19.52
CA GLY A 162 -14.38 -21.90 -18.78
C GLY A 162 -14.55 -23.34 -19.28
N GLN A 163 -13.74 -23.79 -20.26
CA GLN A 163 -13.71 -25.18 -20.70
C GLN A 163 -13.01 -26.07 -19.69
N ASP A 164 -13.18 -27.38 -19.80
CA ASP A 164 -12.50 -28.36 -18.93
C ASP A 164 -10.98 -28.29 -19.17
N PRO A 165 -10.19 -27.85 -18.17
CA PRO A 165 -8.75 -27.72 -18.33
C PRO A 165 -8.00 -29.04 -18.13
N VAL A 166 -8.63 -30.07 -17.56
CA VAL A 166 -7.95 -31.33 -17.19
C VAL A 166 -7.37 -32.00 -18.45
N GLY A 167 -6.07 -32.28 -18.40
CA GLY A 167 -5.30 -32.84 -19.53
C GLY A 167 -4.74 -31.79 -20.47
N GLN A 168 -5.11 -30.52 -20.37
CA GLN A 168 -4.48 -29.45 -21.15
C GLN A 168 -3.09 -29.11 -20.59
N LYS A 169 -2.28 -28.44 -21.40
CA LYS A 169 -0.87 -28.20 -21.11
C LYS A 169 -0.56 -26.72 -21.01
N LEU A 170 0.33 -26.39 -20.09
CA LEU A 170 1.03 -25.12 -19.97
C LEU A 170 2.55 -25.40 -20.05
N SER A 171 3.36 -24.39 -20.16
CA SER A 171 4.80 -24.54 -20.00
C SER A 171 5.40 -23.41 -19.16
N LEU A 172 6.42 -23.74 -18.36
CA LEU A 172 7.27 -22.77 -17.66
C LEU A 172 8.50 -22.53 -18.51
N ASP A 173 8.79 -21.27 -18.80
CA ASP A 173 9.91 -20.78 -19.61
C ASP A 173 10.11 -21.54 -20.93
N LYS A 174 9.03 -22.08 -21.50
CA LYS A 174 9.05 -22.94 -22.71
C LYS A 174 9.90 -24.21 -22.57
N GLN A 175 10.38 -24.52 -21.37
CA GLN A 175 11.28 -25.66 -21.10
C GLN A 175 10.59 -26.78 -20.35
N HIS A 176 9.71 -26.43 -19.38
CA HIS A 176 9.06 -27.39 -18.50
C HIS A 176 7.58 -27.49 -18.86
N GLU A 177 7.16 -28.65 -19.34
CA GLU A 177 5.76 -28.91 -19.67
C GLU A 177 4.97 -29.25 -18.42
N LEU A 178 3.86 -28.53 -18.19
CA LEU A 178 2.92 -28.73 -17.11
C LEU A 178 1.60 -29.28 -17.65
N THR A 179 1.01 -30.27 -16.97
CA THR A 179 -0.29 -30.83 -17.33
C THR A 179 -1.30 -30.57 -16.23
N VAL A 180 -2.42 -29.97 -16.54
CA VAL A 180 -3.51 -29.77 -15.61
C VAL A 180 -4.12 -31.12 -15.19
N ARG A 181 -4.12 -31.40 -13.88
CA ARG A 181 -4.66 -32.64 -13.29
C ARG A 181 -5.91 -32.41 -12.44
N GLY A 182 -6.15 -31.17 -12.06
CA GLY A 182 -7.34 -30.85 -11.27
C GLY A 182 -7.65 -29.38 -11.21
N VAL A 183 -8.80 -29.09 -10.59
CA VAL A 183 -9.31 -27.73 -10.37
C VAL A 183 -9.65 -27.61 -8.89
N TYR A 184 -9.29 -26.51 -8.27
CA TYR A 184 -9.64 -26.21 -6.88
C TYR A 184 -10.42 -24.90 -6.76
N GLN A 185 -11.14 -24.77 -5.66
CA GLN A 185 -11.93 -23.58 -5.32
C GLN A 185 -11.02 -22.38 -5.12
N ASP A 186 -11.40 -21.24 -5.70
CA ASP A 186 -10.67 -19.98 -5.52
C ASP A 186 -10.51 -19.61 -4.05
N THR A 187 -9.34 -19.11 -3.69
CA THR A 187 -9.12 -18.37 -2.45
C THR A 187 -9.35 -16.88 -2.72
N PRO A 188 -9.90 -16.12 -1.77
CA PRO A 188 -10.05 -14.67 -1.95
C PRO A 188 -8.68 -13.96 -1.95
N GLU A 189 -8.64 -12.70 -2.40
CA GLU A 189 -7.39 -11.94 -2.49
C GLU A 189 -6.79 -11.51 -1.13
N ASN A 190 -7.55 -11.63 -0.03
CA ASN A 190 -7.06 -11.31 1.31
C ASN A 190 -6.35 -12.49 1.99
N THR A 191 -5.49 -13.13 1.25
CA THR A 191 -4.54 -14.15 1.73
C THR A 191 -3.23 -14.07 0.96
N ALA A 192 -2.11 -14.35 1.63
CA ALA A 192 -0.79 -14.49 0.98
C ALA A 192 -0.70 -15.76 0.11
N TYR A 193 -1.62 -16.69 0.30
CA TYR A 193 -1.64 -17.99 -0.39
C TYR A 193 -2.72 -18.04 -1.49
N HIS A 194 -2.91 -16.94 -2.18
CA HIS A 194 -3.77 -16.85 -3.35
C HIS A 194 -2.97 -17.17 -4.61
N PHE A 195 -3.17 -18.34 -5.19
CA PHE A 195 -2.45 -18.81 -6.37
C PHE A 195 -3.39 -19.15 -7.52
N ASP A 196 -2.97 -18.83 -8.74
CA ASP A 196 -3.65 -19.24 -9.98
C ASP A 196 -3.54 -20.73 -10.23
N PHE A 197 -2.36 -21.29 -9.91
CA PHE A 197 -2.17 -22.73 -9.89
C PHE A 197 -1.10 -23.13 -8.86
N VAL A 198 -1.13 -24.40 -8.48
CA VAL A 198 -0.11 -25.01 -7.64
C VAL A 198 0.54 -26.20 -8.36
N ALA A 199 1.86 -26.35 -8.19
CA ALA A 199 2.70 -27.39 -8.78
C ALA A 199 3.37 -28.25 -7.69
N PRO A 200 3.86 -29.45 -8.00
CA PRO A 200 4.47 -30.33 -7.02
C PRO A 200 5.86 -29.86 -6.61
N ILE A 201 6.09 -29.72 -5.31
CA ILE A 201 7.36 -29.24 -4.76
C ILE A 201 8.51 -30.25 -4.98
N TYR A 202 8.25 -31.55 -4.82
CA TYR A 202 9.26 -32.59 -4.89
C TYR A 202 9.66 -33.02 -6.31
N ALA A 203 8.77 -32.82 -7.27
CA ALA A 203 8.93 -33.33 -8.62
C ALA A 203 8.93 -32.22 -9.70
N GLY A 204 8.90 -30.98 -9.33
CA GLY A 204 8.72 -29.85 -10.21
C GLY A 204 9.86 -28.83 -10.27
N GLY A 205 10.98 -29.11 -9.61
CA GLY A 205 12.09 -28.12 -9.54
C GLY A 205 12.02 -27.17 -8.35
N GLY A 206 10.90 -27.11 -7.61
CA GLY A 206 10.75 -26.30 -6.40
C GLY A 206 11.50 -26.85 -5.17
N TYR A 207 12.19 -27.98 -5.31
CA TYR A 207 12.93 -28.60 -4.20
C TYR A 207 14.44 -28.39 -4.36
N ILE A 208 14.86 -27.15 -4.14
CA ILE A 208 16.25 -26.74 -4.26
C ILE A 208 17.03 -27.25 -3.03
N GLY A 209 18.12 -27.98 -3.27
CA GLY A 209 19.00 -28.47 -2.19
C GLY A 209 18.64 -29.82 -1.58
N GLY A 210 17.71 -30.59 -2.16
CA GLY A 210 17.50 -32.00 -1.86
C GLY A 210 17.08 -32.32 -0.43
N GLY A 211 16.26 -31.49 0.21
CA GLY A 211 15.72 -31.74 1.55
C GLY A 211 16.74 -31.67 2.68
N THR A 212 17.74 -30.85 2.54
CA THR A 212 18.77 -30.67 3.56
C THR A 212 18.34 -29.73 4.66
N TRP A 213 18.67 -30.08 5.90
CA TRP A 213 18.55 -29.20 7.04
C TRP A 213 19.68 -28.17 7.07
N GLY A 214 19.39 -26.94 7.46
CA GLY A 214 20.38 -25.88 7.58
C GLY A 214 20.86 -25.26 6.25
N ARG A 215 20.16 -25.54 5.16
CA ARG A 215 20.40 -24.90 3.86
C ARG A 215 19.08 -24.56 3.19
N ASN A 216 19.06 -23.46 2.42
CA ASN A 216 17.90 -23.01 1.66
C ASN A 216 16.65 -22.88 2.56
N ASP A 217 16.67 -21.89 3.44
CA ASP A 217 15.58 -21.49 4.34
C ASP A 217 14.57 -20.60 3.61
N ILE A 218 14.01 -21.12 2.50
CA ILE A 218 13.11 -20.40 1.60
C ILE A 218 11.70 -21.00 1.54
N TYR A 219 11.37 -21.89 2.48
CA TYR A 219 10.11 -22.64 2.46
C TYR A 219 9.22 -22.26 3.62
N TYR A 220 7.95 -21.94 3.32
CA TYR A 220 6.94 -21.71 4.34
C TYR A 220 6.38 -23.03 4.84
N THR A 221 6.39 -23.23 6.15
CA THR A 221 5.80 -24.42 6.80
C THR A 221 4.54 -24.02 7.55
N ILE A 222 3.39 -24.49 7.07
CA ILE A 222 2.07 -24.24 7.68
C ILE A 222 1.59 -25.50 8.39
N LEU A 223 1.19 -25.35 9.65
CA LEU A 223 0.59 -26.44 10.44
C LEU A 223 -0.89 -26.16 10.66
N ARG A 224 -1.71 -27.22 10.62
CA ARG A 224 -3.06 -27.20 11.16
C ARG A 224 -3.02 -27.86 12.55
N LEU A 225 -3.25 -27.05 13.58
CA LEU A 225 -3.27 -27.55 14.97
C LEU A 225 -4.54 -28.37 15.25
N ARG A 226 -4.44 -29.30 16.20
CA ARG A 226 -5.62 -29.96 16.76
C ARG A 226 -6.37 -29.01 17.69
N ASP A 227 -7.67 -29.29 17.93
CA ASP A 227 -8.46 -28.47 18.83
C ASP A 227 -7.85 -28.41 20.24
N GLY A 228 -7.79 -27.21 20.80
CA GLY A 228 -7.34 -26.98 22.17
C GLY A 228 -5.82 -27.01 22.39
N VAL A 229 -5.01 -27.09 21.34
CA VAL A 229 -3.55 -26.99 21.46
C VAL A 229 -3.16 -25.54 21.70
N ASP A 230 -2.43 -25.33 22.82
CA ASP A 230 -1.91 -24.02 23.18
C ASP A 230 -0.63 -23.65 22.40
N ARG A 231 -0.47 -22.35 22.10
CA ARG A 231 0.67 -21.84 21.34
C ARG A 231 2.02 -22.11 22.03
N GLU A 232 2.09 -21.92 23.33
CA GLU A 232 3.34 -22.18 24.06
C GLU A 232 3.71 -23.67 24.05
N GLU A 233 2.71 -24.55 24.11
CA GLU A 233 2.95 -25.99 24.05
C GLU A 233 3.46 -26.40 22.67
N ILE A 234 2.81 -25.96 21.58
CA ILE A 234 3.28 -26.33 20.25
C ILE A 234 4.68 -25.76 19.97
N ASN A 235 5.01 -24.55 20.43
CA ASN A 235 6.35 -23.97 20.29
C ASN A 235 7.41 -24.82 21.01
N ARG A 236 7.11 -25.31 22.22
CA ARG A 236 8.00 -26.24 22.94
C ARG A 236 8.20 -27.56 22.19
N GLN A 237 7.16 -28.09 21.59
CA GLN A 237 7.25 -29.34 20.84
C GLN A 237 7.99 -29.17 19.51
N ILE A 238 7.77 -28.06 18.79
CA ILE A 238 8.51 -27.71 17.57
C ILE A 238 10.01 -27.60 17.91
N TYR A 239 10.37 -26.87 18.97
CA TYR A 239 11.76 -26.75 19.38
C TYR A 239 12.40 -28.13 19.68
N LYS A 240 11.70 -29.01 20.42
CA LYS A 240 12.20 -30.38 20.70
C LYS A 240 12.35 -31.19 19.41
N ALA A 241 11.41 -31.13 18.49
CA ALA A 241 11.51 -31.83 17.22
C ALA A 241 12.68 -31.32 16.39
N MET A 242 12.90 -30.00 16.37
CA MET A 242 14.01 -29.37 15.63
C MET A 242 15.38 -29.76 16.21
N GLN A 243 15.52 -29.93 17.52
CA GLN A 243 16.79 -30.38 18.12
C GLN A 243 17.21 -31.78 17.63
N LYS A 244 16.30 -32.58 17.11
CA LYS A 244 16.59 -33.88 16.48
C LYS A 244 17.23 -33.73 15.09
N TYR A 245 16.85 -32.73 14.32
CA TYR A 245 17.21 -32.56 12.90
C TYR A 245 18.23 -31.45 12.70
N TYR A 246 18.13 -30.41 13.49
CA TYR A 246 18.97 -29.20 13.43
C TYR A 246 19.29 -28.74 14.87
N PRO A 247 20.18 -29.46 15.58
CA PRO A 247 20.50 -29.16 16.96
C PRO A 247 21.29 -27.85 17.10
N ASP A 248 21.04 -27.12 18.18
CA ASP A 248 21.86 -25.97 18.54
C ASP A 248 23.27 -26.43 18.89
N SER A 249 24.27 -25.63 18.49
CA SER A 249 25.65 -25.89 18.92
C SER A 249 25.86 -25.44 20.38
N ALA A 250 26.60 -26.25 21.15
CA ALA A 250 26.88 -25.93 22.56
C ALA A 250 27.75 -24.67 22.72
N ASP A 251 28.48 -24.28 21.67
CA ASP A 251 29.42 -23.16 21.67
C ASP A 251 28.81 -21.86 21.09
N ASP A 252 27.58 -21.92 20.58
CA ASP A 252 26.91 -20.77 19.98
C ASP A 252 26.41 -19.79 21.05
N GLU A 253 26.66 -18.50 20.83
CA GLU A 253 26.04 -17.42 21.64
C GLU A 253 24.55 -17.27 21.39
N TRP A 254 24.05 -17.81 20.28
CA TRP A 254 22.68 -17.75 19.82
C TRP A 254 22.12 -19.15 19.64
N ARG A 255 20.96 -19.42 20.22
CA ARG A 255 20.17 -20.62 19.95
C ARG A 255 19.01 -20.33 19.04
N ASN A 256 18.58 -21.32 18.28
CA ASN A 256 17.38 -21.21 17.47
C ASN A 256 16.15 -21.18 18.37
N PHE A 257 15.17 -20.37 18.04
CA PHE A 257 13.83 -20.47 18.59
C PHE A 257 12.80 -20.55 17.45
N TYR A 258 11.66 -21.13 17.74
CA TYR A 258 10.57 -21.30 16.78
C TYR A 258 9.26 -20.82 17.39
N ASP A 259 8.45 -20.16 16.57
CA ASP A 259 7.16 -19.63 16.96
C ASP A 259 6.10 -20.02 15.94
N ALA A 260 5.04 -20.71 16.39
CA ALA A 260 3.88 -21.06 15.59
C ALA A 260 2.86 -19.93 15.71
N GLN A 261 2.89 -19.00 14.76
CA GLN A 261 2.00 -17.84 14.78
C GLN A 261 0.73 -18.10 13.96
N PRO A 262 -0.47 -17.82 14.52
CA PRO A 262 -1.72 -17.92 13.76
C PRO A 262 -1.67 -17.05 12.50
N LEU A 263 -2.08 -17.61 11.35
CA LEU A 263 -2.06 -16.90 10.06
C LEU A 263 -2.79 -15.56 10.11
N PRO A 264 -3.99 -15.44 10.73
CA PRO A 264 -4.71 -14.17 10.80
C PRO A 264 -3.98 -13.05 11.57
N GLU A 265 -2.98 -13.39 12.40
CA GLU A 265 -2.22 -12.43 13.19
C GLU A 265 -1.00 -11.88 12.44
N ILE A 266 -0.41 -12.66 11.52
CA ILE A 266 0.85 -12.34 10.85
C ILE A 266 0.79 -11.03 10.09
N HIS A 267 -0.26 -10.87 9.27
CA HIS A 267 -0.44 -9.67 8.45
C HIS A 267 -0.51 -8.38 9.27
N LEU A 268 -1.14 -8.44 10.44
CA LEU A 268 -1.28 -7.29 11.35
C LEU A 268 -0.09 -7.14 12.31
N ASP A 269 0.79 -8.14 12.40
CA ASP A 269 2.02 -8.04 13.18
C ASP A 269 3.07 -7.16 12.50
N ASP A 270 3.01 -7.03 11.17
CA ASP A 270 3.82 -6.07 10.43
C ASP A 270 3.50 -4.62 10.84
N SER A 271 4.52 -3.92 11.35
CA SER A 271 4.41 -2.54 11.82
C SER A 271 4.02 -1.57 10.70
N ASN A 272 4.45 -1.84 9.46
CA ASN A 272 4.16 -1.00 8.30
C ASN A 272 2.69 -1.12 7.91
N THR A 273 2.15 -2.33 7.93
CA THR A 273 0.72 -2.59 7.69
C THR A 273 -0.14 -1.91 8.75
N ARG A 274 0.20 -2.04 10.04
CA ARG A 274 -0.52 -1.34 11.12
C ARG A 274 -0.49 0.18 10.95
N THR A 275 0.65 0.75 10.68
CA THR A 275 0.80 2.21 10.46
C THR A 275 -0.04 2.67 9.27
N ARG A 276 -0.02 1.95 8.16
CA ARG A 276 -0.85 2.23 6.97
C ARG A 276 -2.34 2.20 7.30
N LEU A 277 -2.82 1.21 8.07
CA LEU A 277 -4.22 1.11 8.49
C LEU A 277 -4.65 2.28 9.39
N TYR A 278 -3.82 2.70 10.34
CA TYR A 278 -4.10 3.88 11.15
C TYR A 278 -4.24 5.13 10.30
N ILE A 279 -3.36 5.32 9.30
CA ILE A 279 -3.41 6.48 8.42
C ILE A 279 -4.67 6.43 7.55
N TYR A 280 -5.01 5.29 6.96
CA TYR A 280 -6.25 5.13 6.19
C TYR A 280 -7.50 5.39 7.05
N GLY A 281 -7.50 4.92 8.30
CA GLY A 281 -8.57 5.20 9.26
C GLY A 281 -8.71 6.70 9.54
N PHE A 282 -7.61 7.38 9.75
CA PHE A 282 -7.59 8.83 9.96
C PHE A 282 -8.05 9.62 8.72
N LEU A 283 -7.57 9.26 7.54
CA LEU A 283 -7.98 9.88 6.27
C LEU A 283 -9.47 9.66 5.99
N GLY A 284 -9.93 8.42 6.14
CA GLY A 284 -11.34 8.06 5.97
C GLY A 284 -12.24 8.80 6.95
N PHE A 285 -11.86 8.87 8.23
CA PHE A 285 -12.59 9.64 9.23
C PHE A 285 -12.59 11.13 8.91
N ALA A 286 -11.45 11.72 8.53
CA ALA A 286 -11.33 13.14 8.23
C ALA A 286 -12.26 13.55 7.07
N ILE A 287 -12.21 12.83 5.94
CA ILE A 287 -13.04 13.16 4.78
C ILE A 287 -14.53 12.94 5.07
N PHE A 288 -14.88 11.85 5.73
CA PHE A 288 -16.24 11.53 6.12
C PHE A 288 -16.81 12.58 7.05
N PHE A 289 -16.05 12.97 8.08
CA PHE A 289 -16.41 14.01 9.01
C PHE A 289 -16.60 15.38 8.33
N VAL A 290 -15.64 15.77 7.48
CA VAL A 290 -15.72 17.04 6.72
C VAL A 290 -16.94 17.06 5.80
N ALA A 291 -17.25 15.95 5.12
CA ALA A 291 -18.42 15.84 4.27
C ALA A 291 -19.74 16.00 5.05
N ILE A 292 -19.86 15.34 6.20
CA ILE A 292 -21.02 15.47 7.08
C ILE A 292 -21.15 16.91 7.60
N MET A 293 -20.05 17.49 8.08
CA MET A 293 -20.05 18.85 8.62
C MET A 293 -20.39 19.87 7.55
N ASN A 294 -19.92 19.67 6.32
CA ASN A 294 -20.30 20.49 5.18
C ASN A 294 -21.82 20.40 4.88
N TYR A 295 -22.37 19.17 4.87
CA TYR A 295 -23.82 18.99 4.72
C TYR A 295 -24.60 19.74 5.81
N VAL A 296 -24.22 19.56 7.07
CA VAL A 296 -24.83 20.22 8.21
C VAL A 296 -24.75 21.74 8.09
N LEU A 297 -23.59 22.27 7.72
CA LEU A 297 -23.37 23.70 7.53
C LEU A 297 -24.25 24.27 6.42
N VAL A 298 -24.33 23.63 5.25
CA VAL A 298 -25.19 24.03 4.14
C VAL A 298 -26.68 23.89 4.50
N ALA A 299 -27.07 22.81 5.21
CA ALA A 299 -28.44 22.63 5.67
C ALA A 299 -28.89 23.77 6.58
N ILE A 300 -28.04 24.16 7.51
CA ILE A 300 -28.35 25.23 8.45
C ILE A 300 -28.22 26.61 7.84
N ALA A 301 -27.31 26.84 6.88
CA ALA A 301 -27.25 28.07 6.10
C ALA A 301 -28.57 28.37 5.35
N THR A 302 -29.31 27.32 4.99
CA THR A 302 -30.64 27.48 4.36
C THR A 302 -31.78 27.68 5.37
N MET A 303 -31.51 27.62 6.68
CA MET A 303 -32.51 27.66 7.75
C MET A 303 -33.33 28.96 7.75
N SER A 304 -32.69 30.11 7.58
CA SER A 304 -33.35 31.41 7.55
C SER A 304 -34.41 31.53 6.45
N ARG A 305 -34.14 30.92 5.29
CA ARG A 305 -35.07 30.90 4.15
C ARG A 305 -36.25 29.96 4.39
N ARG A 306 -36.01 28.85 5.11
CA ARG A 306 -37.02 27.81 5.38
C ARG A 306 -37.85 28.10 6.63
N ALA A 307 -37.41 29.02 7.48
CA ALA A 307 -38.10 29.37 8.71
C ALA A 307 -39.58 29.81 8.44
N LYS A 308 -39.82 30.59 7.39
CA LYS A 308 -41.19 31.00 7.00
C LYS A 308 -42.09 29.79 6.66
N SER A 309 -41.59 28.85 5.85
CA SER A 309 -42.35 27.63 5.51
C SER A 309 -42.59 26.74 6.73
N ILE A 310 -41.61 26.58 7.60
CA ILE A 310 -41.75 25.83 8.89
C ILE A 310 -42.82 26.51 9.78
N GLY A 311 -42.80 27.84 9.83
CA GLY A 311 -43.80 28.60 10.59
C GLY A 311 -45.20 28.37 10.11
N VAL A 312 -45.40 28.40 8.80
CA VAL A 312 -46.73 28.11 8.15
C VAL A 312 -47.17 26.68 8.52
N HIS A 313 -46.31 25.70 8.41
CA HIS A 313 -46.64 24.32 8.80
C HIS A 313 -47.01 24.20 10.29
N LYS A 314 -46.27 24.87 11.18
CA LYS A 314 -46.62 24.89 12.60
C LYS A 314 -47.91 25.60 12.91
N CYS A 315 -48.20 26.74 12.24
CA CYS A 315 -49.49 27.43 12.32
C CYS A 315 -50.65 26.57 11.81
N SER A 316 -50.37 25.69 10.85
CA SER A 316 -51.34 24.72 10.32
C SER A 316 -51.44 23.44 11.16
N GLY A 317 -50.89 23.43 12.41
CA GLY A 317 -51.00 22.33 13.37
C GLY A 317 -49.93 21.26 13.30
N ALA A 318 -48.82 21.45 12.54
CA ALA A 318 -47.73 20.48 12.50
C ALA A 318 -46.96 20.45 13.82
N SER A 319 -46.83 19.26 14.42
CA SER A 319 -46.02 19.03 15.62
C SER A 319 -44.53 19.11 15.31
N ALA A 320 -43.72 19.26 16.39
CA ALA A 320 -42.24 19.23 16.23
C ALA A 320 -41.73 17.92 15.63
N ILE A 321 -42.40 16.80 15.91
CA ILE A 321 -42.07 15.48 15.32
C ILE A 321 -42.38 15.47 13.84
N ASN A 322 -43.46 16.09 13.37
CA ASN A 322 -43.80 16.17 11.98
C ASN A 322 -42.75 16.99 11.18
N ILE A 323 -42.24 18.07 11.75
CA ILE A 323 -41.16 18.87 11.16
C ILE A 323 -39.86 18.08 11.14
N PHE A 324 -39.53 17.40 12.27
CA PHE A 324 -38.33 16.55 12.37
C PHE A 324 -38.35 15.43 11.30
N SER A 325 -39.45 14.67 11.18
CA SER A 325 -39.56 13.60 10.19
C SER A 325 -39.54 14.13 8.76
N MET A 326 -40.07 15.31 8.47
CA MET A 326 -39.93 15.92 7.15
C MET A 326 -38.45 16.15 6.77
N PHE A 327 -37.62 16.63 7.70
CA PHE A 327 -36.19 16.80 7.47
C PHE A 327 -35.44 15.48 7.37
N LEU A 328 -35.83 14.45 8.13
CA LEU A 328 -35.27 13.11 8.00
C LEU A 328 -35.55 12.51 6.62
N PHE A 329 -36.75 12.63 6.10
CA PHE A 329 -37.08 12.18 4.74
C PHE A 329 -36.29 12.96 3.67
N GLU A 330 -36.16 14.29 3.83
CA GLU A 330 -35.32 15.09 2.91
C GLU A 330 -33.85 14.63 2.95
N THR A 331 -33.29 14.44 4.13
CA THR A 331 -31.94 13.93 4.29
C THR A 331 -31.80 12.53 3.66
N GLY A 332 -32.80 11.64 3.87
CA GLY A 332 -32.81 10.32 3.26
C GLY A 332 -32.75 10.35 1.74
N ILE A 333 -33.50 11.27 1.11
CA ILE A 333 -33.47 11.46 -0.36
C ILE A 333 -32.08 11.96 -0.79
N VAL A 334 -31.50 12.95 -0.09
CA VAL A 334 -30.18 13.48 -0.41
C VAL A 334 -29.10 12.40 -0.25
N VAL A 335 -29.15 11.61 0.83
CA VAL A 335 -28.21 10.50 1.08
C VAL A 335 -28.36 9.43 -0.02
N LEU A 336 -29.59 9.04 -0.39
CA LEU A 336 -29.82 8.08 -1.46
C LEU A 336 -29.23 8.56 -2.79
N MET A 337 -29.48 9.84 -3.15
CA MET A 337 -28.88 10.43 -4.35
C MET A 337 -27.36 10.46 -4.27
N SER A 338 -26.80 10.73 -3.08
CA SER A 338 -25.35 10.73 -2.89
C SER A 338 -24.75 9.34 -3.00
N VAL A 339 -25.44 8.30 -2.53
CA VAL A 339 -25.04 6.90 -2.73
C VAL A 339 -25.02 6.54 -4.21
N ILE A 340 -26.08 6.92 -4.97
CA ILE A 340 -26.14 6.64 -6.41
C ILE A 340 -24.97 7.31 -7.14
N VAL A 341 -24.68 8.58 -6.83
CA VAL A 341 -23.55 9.30 -7.43
C VAL A 341 -22.21 8.69 -7.00
N ALA A 342 -22.06 8.29 -5.73
CA ALA A 342 -20.86 7.61 -5.25
C ALA A 342 -20.62 6.28 -5.99
N LEU A 343 -21.66 5.45 -6.14
CA LEU A 343 -21.58 4.22 -6.92
C LEU A 343 -21.19 4.49 -8.38
N PHE A 344 -21.80 5.53 -8.99
CA PHE A 344 -21.44 5.95 -10.35
C PHE A 344 -19.96 6.33 -10.46
N ILE A 345 -19.41 7.08 -9.49
CA ILE A 345 -17.98 7.42 -9.46
C ILE A 345 -17.14 6.15 -9.32
N ILE A 346 -17.44 5.30 -8.35
CA ILE A 346 -16.69 4.06 -8.08
C ILE A 346 -16.63 3.16 -9.33
N PHE A 347 -17.74 2.93 -10.01
CA PHE A 347 -17.77 2.07 -11.20
C PHE A 347 -17.04 2.69 -12.40
N ASN A 348 -17.10 4.03 -12.57
CA ASN A 348 -16.41 4.67 -13.70
C ASN A 348 -14.90 4.89 -13.45
N THR A 349 -14.44 4.78 -12.21
CA THR A 349 -13.03 4.88 -11.83
C THR A 349 -12.48 3.56 -11.29
N LYS A 350 -13.10 2.43 -11.65
CA LYS A 350 -12.76 1.09 -11.16
C LYS A 350 -11.28 0.79 -11.31
N ASP A 351 -10.74 0.89 -12.51
CA ASP A 351 -9.35 0.54 -12.81
C ASP A 351 -8.35 1.38 -11.99
N LEU A 352 -8.65 2.68 -11.82
CA LEU A 352 -7.85 3.56 -10.98
C LEU A 352 -7.90 3.16 -9.50
N ILE A 353 -9.08 2.77 -9.00
CA ILE A 353 -9.26 2.33 -7.60
C ILE A 353 -8.50 1.03 -7.36
N GLU A 354 -8.64 0.05 -8.25
CA GLU A 354 -7.96 -1.23 -8.16
C GLU A 354 -6.44 -1.09 -8.22
N ASP A 355 -5.91 -0.21 -9.08
CA ASP A 355 -4.48 0.10 -9.08
C ASP A 355 -4.02 0.76 -7.76
N LEU A 356 -4.79 1.73 -7.25
CA LEU A 356 -4.42 2.45 -6.02
C LEU A 356 -4.48 1.59 -4.76
N LEU A 357 -5.48 0.71 -4.65
CA LEU A 357 -5.71 -0.11 -3.46
C LEU A 357 -5.03 -1.48 -3.55
N SER A 358 -4.53 -1.86 -4.73
CA SER A 358 -3.93 -3.19 -5.01
C SER A 358 -4.88 -4.37 -4.80
N VAL A 359 -6.18 -4.12 -4.92
CA VAL A 359 -7.23 -5.10 -4.64
C VAL A 359 -8.34 -4.93 -5.66
N GLN A 360 -8.90 -6.01 -6.17
CA GLN A 360 -10.08 -5.95 -7.02
C GLN A 360 -11.28 -5.37 -6.27
N LEU A 361 -12.06 -4.55 -6.95
CA LEU A 361 -13.23 -3.91 -6.36
C LEU A 361 -14.25 -4.94 -5.83
N SER A 362 -14.35 -6.11 -6.50
CA SER A 362 -15.18 -7.24 -6.08
C SER A 362 -14.79 -7.81 -4.72
N SER A 363 -13.49 -7.84 -4.42
CA SER A 363 -12.93 -8.38 -3.17
C SER A 363 -13.14 -7.45 -1.98
N LEU A 364 -13.29 -6.14 -2.23
CA LEU A 364 -13.63 -5.17 -1.19
C LEU A 364 -15.10 -5.26 -0.73
N PHE A 365 -16.01 -5.71 -1.61
CA PHE A 365 -17.45 -5.71 -1.37
C PHE A 365 -18.05 -7.13 -1.40
N THR A 366 -17.48 -8.02 -0.61
CA THR A 366 -18.03 -9.37 -0.38
C THR A 366 -19.23 -9.35 0.56
N LEU A 367 -19.99 -10.43 0.64
CA LEU A 367 -21.10 -10.53 1.59
C LEU A 367 -20.67 -10.31 3.05
N GLU A 368 -19.43 -10.68 3.37
CA GLU A 368 -18.85 -10.53 4.70
C GLU A 368 -18.44 -9.08 5.04
N THR A 369 -18.13 -8.27 4.04
CA THR A 369 -17.69 -6.88 4.22
C THR A 369 -18.75 -5.83 3.91
N LEU A 370 -19.87 -6.20 3.26
CA LEU A 370 -20.97 -5.28 2.88
C LEU A 370 -21.58 -4.50 4.05
N TRP A 371 -21.47 -5.01 5.28
CA TRP A 371 -21.94 -4.28 6.47
C TRP A 371 -21.18 -2.96 6.68
N VAL A 372 -19.93 -2.84 6.21
CA VAL A 372 -19.10 -1.63 6.36
C VAL A 372 -19.69 -0.45 5.59
N PRO A 373 -19.91 -0.50 4.26
CA PRO A 373 -20.56 0.58 3.54
C PRO A 373 -21.97 0.86 4.05
N MET A 374 -22.73 -0.16 4.45
CA MET A 374 -24.05 0.02 5.05
C MET A 374 -23.99 0.82 6.36
N LEU A 375 -23.05 0.49 7.24
CA LEU A 375 -22.81 1.20 8.49
C LEU A 375 -22.43 2.67 8.22
N ILE A 376 -21.54 2.92 7.28
CA ILE A 376 -21.12 4.28 6.91
C ILE A 376 -22.30 5.10 6.44
N VAL A 377 -23.13 4.56 5.52
CA VAL A 377 -24.32 5.22 5.02
C VAL A 377 -25.32 5.45 6.15
N PHE A 378 -25.51 4.50 7.05
CA PHE A 378 -26.40 4.62 8.20
C PHE A 378 -25.92 5.73 9.17
N VAL A 379 -24.64 5.73 9.55
CA VAL A 379 -24.07 6.78 10.42
C VAL A 379 -24.19 8.15 9.78
N LEU A 380 -23.87 8.24 8.47
CA LEU A 380 -24.05 9.48 7.71
C LEU A 380 -25.50 9.98 7.77
N PHE A 381 -26.47 9.12 7.52
CA PHE A 381 -27.89 9.46 7.56
C PHE A 381 -28.33 9.96 8.96
N ILE A 382 -27.89 9.27 10.01
CA ILE A 382 -28.22 9.67 11.39
C ILE A 382 -27.60 11.02 11.74
N VAL A 383 -26.31 11.21 11.53
CA VAL A 383 -25.61 12.45 11.92
C VAL A 383 -26.08 13.64 11.07
N ALA A 384 -26.17 13.46 9.75
CA ALA A 384 -26.62 14.50 8.83
C ALA A 384 -28.12 14.84 9.01
N GLY A 385 -28.97 13.89 9.38
CA GLY A 385 -30.41 14.08 9.54
C GLY A 385 -30.84 14.56 10.92
N VAL A 386 -30.31 13.92 11.98
CA VAL A 386 -30.76 14.19 13.34
C VAL A 386 -30.36 15.59 13.83
N LEU A 387 -29.11 16.00 13.57
CA LEU A 387 -28.59 17.27 14.09
C LEU A 387 -29.35 18.48 13.51
N PRO A 388 -29.44 18.66 12.17
CA PRO A 388 -30.26 19.74 11.59
C PRO A 388 -31.76 19.57 11.88
N GLY A 389 -32.26 18.34 11.80
CA GLY A 389 -33.68 18.07 12.06
C GLY A 389 -34.14 18.50 13.47
N ARG A 390 -33.33 18.24 14.51
CA ARG A 390 -33.60 18.73 15.88
C ARG A 390 -33.56 20.24 15.96
N LEU A 391 -32.62 20.90 15.30
CA LEU A 391 -32.53 22.37 15.27
C LEU A 391 -33.75 22.98 14.60
N PHE A 392 -34.16 22.47 13.45
CA PHE A 392 -35.34 22.95 12.72
C PHE A 392 -36.65 22.71 13.46
N SER A 393 -36.81 21.57 14.15
CA SER A 393 -38.04 21.25 14.88
C SER A 393 -38.27 22.18 16.07
N ARG A 394 -37.19 22.75 16.66
CA ARG A 394 -37.23 23.61 17.85
C ARG A 394 -37.45 25.09 17.55
N ILE A 395 -37.56 25.52 16.29
CA ILE A 395 -37.80 26.93 15.93
C ILE A 395 -39.17 27.39 16.50
N PRO A 396 -39.24 28.43 17.38
CA PRO A 396 -40.49 28.93 17.89
C PRO A 396 -41.26 29.69 16.81
N VAL A 397 -42.59 29.51 16.76
CA VAL A 397 -43.47 30.20 15.78
C VAL A 397 -43.38 31.72 15.88
N THR A 398 -43.25 32.24 17.11
CA THR A 398 -43.14 33.69 17.38
C THR A 398 -41.87 34.33 16.76
N GLN A 399 -40.81 33.59 16.65
CA GLN A 399 -39.57 34.09 16.05
C GLN A 399 -39.58 34.02 14.52
N VAL A 400 -40.42 33.18 13.93
CA VAL A 400 -40.56 33.05 12.45
C VAL A 400 -41.00 34.33 11.78
N PHE A 401 -41.94 35.02 12.44
CA PHE A 401 -42.55 36.29 11.94
C PHE A 401 -41.72 37.54 12.25
N ARG A 402 -40.75 37.46 13.20
CA ARG A 402 -39.83 38.56 13.57
C ARG A 402 -38.44 38.48 12.95
N ARG A 403 -38.24 37.85 11.80
CA ARG A 403 -36.94 37.52 11.22
C ARG A 403 -36.07 36.71 12.21
N TYR A 404 -36.08 35.38 12.02
CA TYR A 404 -35.25 34.46 12.78
C TYR A 404 -33.77 34.82 12.58
N THR A 405 -33.15 35.40 13.60
CA THR A 405 -31.70 35.59 13.69
C THR A 405 -31.18 34.56 14.68
N ASP A 406 -30.37 33.62 14.16
CA ASP A 406 -29.71 32.61 15.01
C ASP A 406 -28.76 33.33 15.98
N GLY A 407 -29.15 33.38 17.29
CA GLY A 407 -28.53 34.26 18.29
C GLY A 407 -27.12 33.81 18.72
N LYS A 408 -26.62 32.63 18.31
CA LYS A 408 -25.33 32.11 18.74
C LYS A 408 -24.36 31.89 17.56
N LYS A 409 -23.41 32.81 17.41
CA LYS A 409 -22.33 32.74 16.38
C LYS A 409 -21.36 31.57 16.60
N GLY A 410 -21.30 30.95 17.77
CA GLY A 410 -20.20 30.06 18.19
C GLY A 410 -20.10 28.74 17.40
N TRP A 411 -21.21 28.03 17.25
CA TRP A 411 -21.19 26.66 16.73
C TRP A 411 -20.86 26.56 15.22
N LYS A 412 -21.27 27.53 14.39
CA LYS A 412 -20.89 27.57 12.96
C LYS A 412 -19.38 27.76 12.80
N ARG A 413 -18.76 28.56 13.68
CA ARG A 413 -17.30 28.75 13.70
C ARG A 413 -16.59 27.48 14.13
N SER A 414 -17.13 26.74 15.10
CA SER A 414 -16.55 25.44 15.51
C SER A 414 -16.57 24.42 14.37
N LEU A 415 -17.64 24.37 13.56
CA LEU A 415 -17.70 23.50 12.38
C LEU A 415 -16.64 23.87 11.33
N LEU A 416 -16.49 25.17 11.03
CA LEU A 416 -15.44 25.64 10.12
C LEU A 416 -14.04 25.36 10.66
N PHE A 417 -13.85 25.53 11.97
CA PHE A 417 -12.58 25.22 12.63
C PHE A 417 -12.16 23.77 12.37
N VAL A 418 -13.06 22.83 12.61
CA VAL A 418 -12.75 21.40 12.40
C VAL A 418 -12.59 21.07 10.91
N GLN A 419 -13.36 21.71 10.01
CA GLN A 419 -13.15 21.53 8.57
C GLN A 419 -11.77 22.02 8.11
N PHE A 420 -11.32 23.18 8.60
CA PHE A 420 -9.99 23.68 8.27
C PHE A 420 -8.88 22.82 8.87
N MET A 421 -9.08 22.24 10.07
CA MET A 421 -8.19 21.25 10.63
C MET A 421 -8.06 20.03 9.70
N GLY A 422 -9.19 19.45 9.28
CA GLY A 422 -9.18 18.26 8.42
C GLY A 422 -8.46 18.48 7.09
N VAL A 423 -8.69 19.64 6.42
CA VAL A 423 -7.94 19.98 5.19
C VAL A 423 -6.46 20.12 5.46
N SER A 424 -6.09 20.86 6.51
CA SER A 424 -4.68 21.12 6.82
C SER A 424 -3.94 19.84 7.16
N PHE A 425 -4.58 18.92 7.87
CA PHE A 425 -4.04 17.60 8.19
C PHE A 425 -3.71 16.81 6.92
N VAL A 426 -4.71 16.63 6.06
CA VAL A 426 -4.54 15.83 4.85
C VAL A 426 -3.52 16.46 3.88
N MET A 427 -3.50 17.80 3.79
CA MET A 427 -2.48 18.53 3.00
C MET A 427 -1.07 18.40 3.61
N GLY A 428 -0.95 18.32 4.93
CA GLY A 428 0.33 18.08 5.61
C GLY A 428 0.87 16.68 5.32
N ILE A 429 0.04 15.64 5.41
CA ILE A 429 0.42 14.26 5.05
C ILE A 429 0.74 14.16 3.55
N LEU A 430 -0.01 14.84 2.69
CA LEU A 430 0.30 14.91 1.26
C LEU A 430 1.70 15.49 1.01
N LEU A 431 2.04 16.58 1.68
CA LEU A 431 3.37 17.18 1.55
C LEU A 431 4.47 16.17 1.89
N VAL A 432 4.36 15.53 3.07
CA VAL A 432 5.35 14.54 3.52
C VAL A 432 5.46 13.38 2.54
N SER A 433 4.32 12.82 2.10
CA SER A 433 4.31 11.68 1.17
C SER A 433 4.87 12.04 -0.23
N LEU A 434 4.61 13.24 -0.72
CA LEU A 434 5.17 13.72 -1.99
C LEU A 434 6.70 13.89 -1.89
N MET A 435 7.18 14.49 -0.80
CA MET A 435 8.60 14.73 -0.60
C MET A 435 9.36 13.42 -0.41
N GLN A 436 8.84 12.50 0.40
CA GLN A 436 9.47 11.19 0.63
C GLN A 436 9.51 10.37 -0.66
N TYR A 437 8.42 10.31 -1.40
CA TYR A 437 8.40 9.61 -2.69
C TYR A 437 9.41 10.20 -3.68
N HIS A 438 9.47 11.53 -3.79
CA HIS A 438 10.46 12.20 -4.63
C HIS A 438 11.90 11.90 -4.18
N HIS A 439 12.15 11.87 -2.87
CA HIS A 439 13.44 11.49 -2.31
C HIS A 439 13.82 10.06 -2.72
N LEU A 440 12.94 9.08 -2.49
CA LEU A 440 13.20 7.67 -2.78
C LEU A 440 13.53 7.40 -4.26
N ILE A 441 12.83 8.06 -5.20
CA ILE A 441 13.06 7.81 -6.65
C ILE A 441 14.32 8.52 -7.18
N ASN A 442 14.68 9.67 -6.59
CA ASN A 442 15.79 10.48 -7.09
C ASN A 442 17.07 10.35 -6.25
N SER A 443 17.05 9.52 -5.20
CA SER A 443 18.25 9.25 -4.41
C SER A 443 19.28 8.47 -5.22
N ASP A 444 20.56 8.81 -5.03
CA ASP A 444 21.67 8.13 -5.71
C ASP A 444 21.81 6.70 -5.18
N MET A 445 21.61 5.74 -6.02
CA MET A 445 21.81 4.33 -5.70
C MET A 445 23.27 3.89 -5.72
N GLY A 446 24.19 4.76 -6.11
CA GLY A 446 25.61 4.44 -6.28
C GLY A 446 25.90 3.65 -7.58
N ILE A 447 24.90 3.47 -8.46
CA ILE A 447 25.02 2.86 -9.81
C ILE A 447 24.50 3.81 -10.87
N ARG A 448 24.93 3.63 -12.09
CA ARG A 448 24.42 4.38 -13.25
C ARG A 448 23.18 3.70 -13.83
N THR A 449 21.96 4.11 -13.42
CA THR A 449 20.70 3.49 -13.85
C THR A 449 20.30 3.78 -15.30
N PRO A 450 20.55 4.98 -15.91
CA PRO A 450 20.12 5.25 -17.28
C PRO A 450 20.70 4.25 -18.28
N GLY A 451 19.81 3.59 -19.03
CA GLY A 451 20.17 2.60 -20.05
C GLY A 451 20.64 1.25 -19.49
N LEU A 452 20.53 1.02 -18.18
CA LEU A 452 20.77 -0.29 -17.58
C LEU A 452 19.48 -1.09 -17.60
N VAL A 453 19.56 -2.32 -18.14
CA VAL A 453 18.43 -3.26 -18.22
C VAL A 453 18.86 -4.63 -17.72
N GLU A 454 17.93 -5.35 -17.12
CA GLU A 454 18.16 -6.63 -16.44
C GLU A 454 17.19 -7.69 -16.97
N ALA A 455 17.66 -8.93 -17.07
CA ALA A 455 16.83 -10.11 -17.33
C ALA A 455 17.34 -11.29 -16.49
N GLU A 456 16.43 -12.15 -16.04
CA GLU A 456 16.73 -13.31 -15.21
C GLU A 456 16.32 -14.60 -15.89
N THR A 457 17.20 -15.59 -15.85
CA THR A 457 16.90 -16.99 -16.20
C THR A 457 18.03 -17.90 -15.74
N TRP A 458 17.70 -19.13 -15.39
CA TRP A 458 18.69 -20.14 -15.04
C TRP A 458 19.30 -20.78 -16.30
N MET A 459 20.62 -20.85 -16.36
CA MET A 459 21.33 -21.59 -17.39
C MET A 459 22.66 -22.15 -16.84
N SER A 460 23.35 -22.98 -17.62
CA SER A 460 24.69 -23.41 -17.22
C SER A 460 25.69 -22.23 -17.27
N PRO A 461 26.76 -22.25 -16.45
CA PRO A 461 27.78 -21.19 -16.47
C PRO A 461 28.40 -20.94 -17.85
N GLU A 462 28.60 -22.02 -18.65
CA GLU A 462 29.11 -21.92 -20.00
C GLU A 462 28.12 -21.23 -20.97
N GLU A 463 26.84 -21.59 -20.91
CA GLU A 463 25.79 -20.94 -21.69
C GLU A 463 25.67 -19.45 -21.30
N ALA A 464 25.76 -19.13 -20.01
CA ALA A 464 25.69 -17.76 -19.50
C ALA A 464 26.86 -16.91 -19.99
N GLU A 465 28.08 -17.49 -20.03
CA GLU A 465 29.24 -16.80 -20.55
C GLU A 465 29.12 -16.54 -22.07
N ASN A 466 28.67 -17.55 -22.84
CA ASN A 466 28.40 -17.41 -24.27
C ASN A 466 27.35 -16.34 -24.55
N MET A 467 26.27 -16.31 -23.76
CA MET A 467 25.20 -15.30 -23.83
C MET A 467 25.74 -13.89 -23.61
N VAL A 468 26.51 -13.65 -22.55
CA VAL A 468 27.11 -12.33 -22.28
C VAL A 468 28.05 -11.90 -23.39
N ASN A 469 28.86 -12.82 -23.89
CA ASN A 469 29.77 -12.55 -25.00
C ASN A 469 29.05 -12.22 -26.31
N ASP A 470 27.90 -12.84 -26.56
CA ASP A 470 27.03 -12.55 -27.69
C ASP A 470 26.36 -11.17 -27.54
N LEU A 471 25.80 -10.87 -26.34
CA LEU A 471 25.21 -9.58 -26.03
C LEU A 471 26.20 -8.42 -26.21
N ARG A 472 27.48 -8.57 -25.81
CA ARG A 472 28.51 -7.55 -25.96
C ARG A 472 28.84 -7.25 -27.48
N ARG A 473 28.53 -8.16 -28.38
CA ARG A 473 28.73 -7.97 -29.83
C ARG A 473 27.59 -7.20 -30.50
N GLN A 474 26.46 -7.04 -29.80
CA GLN A 474 25.29 -6.39 -30.39
C GLN A 474 25.49 -4.88 -30.52
N PRO A 475 25.08 -4.26 -31.64
CA PRO A 475 25.33 -2.83 -31.90
C PRO A 475 24.65 -1.90 -30.90
N MET A 476 23.51 -2.30 -30.33
CA MET A 476 22.75 -1.55 -29.34
C MET A 476 23.30 -1.66 -27.90
N VAL A 477 24.26 -2.56 -27.67
CA VAL A 477 24.85 -2.83 -26.36
C VAL A 477 26.16 -2.07 -26.19
N GLU A 478 26.31 -1.36 -25.05
CA GLU A 478 27.57 -0.74 -24.63
C GLU A 478 28.43 -1.73 -23.86
N ASN A 479 27.85 -2.43 -22.89
CA ASN A 479 28.49 -3.51 -22.14
C ASN A 479 27.42 -4.48 -21.61
N ALA A 480 27.84 -5.68 -21.22
CA ALA A 480 26.97 -6.69 -20.61
C ALA A 480 27.75 -7.47 -19.55
N THR A 481 27.05 -7.92 -18.51
CA THR A 481 27.63 -8.70 -17.41
C THR A 481 26.62 -9.74 -16.93
N ARG A 482 27.07 -10.62 -16.05
CA ARG A 482 26.24 -11.62 -15.39
C ARG A 482 26.55 -11.67 -13.90
N SER A 483 25.52 -12.02 -13.12
CA SER A 483 25.63 -12.16 -11.68
C SER A 483 24.69 -13.26 -11.19
N MET A 484 24.77 -13.57 -9.92
CA MET A 484 23.87 -14.53 -9.28
C MET A 484 22.53 -13.87 -8.90
N HIS A 485 22.58 -12.59 -8.55
CA HIS A 485 21.40 -11.81 -8.15
C HIS A 485 21.39 -10.50 -8.91
N GLY A 486 20.19 -10.07 -9.28
CA GLY A 486 19.96 -8.75 -9.88
C GLY A 486 20.38 -7.61 -8.95
N VAL A 487 20.61 -6.44 -9.55
CA VAL A 487 21.08 -5.27 -8.78
C VAL A 487 20.12 -4.82 -7.68
N LEU A 488 18.83 -5.07 -7.85
CA LEU A 488 17.77 -4.80 -6.86
C LEU A 488 17.29 -6.08 -6.16
N GLY A 489 17.98 -7.20 -6.36
CA GLY A 489 17.63 -8.50 -5.81
C GLY A 489 18.17 -8.72 -4.40
N GLU A 490 17.66 -9.73 -3.75
CA GLU A 490 18.15 -10.17 -2.44
C GLU A 490 19.44 -10.95 -2.63
N TYR A 491 20.58 -10.36 -2.23
CA TYR A 491 21.87 -11.01 -2.27
C TYR A 491 21.96 -12.12 -1.22
N TRP A 492 22.80 -13.11 -1.47
CA TRP A 492 23.09 -14.09 -0.44
C TRP A 492 23.69 -13.43 0.79
N THR A 493 23.41 -14.01 1.95
CA THR A 493 23.84 -13.48 3.25
C THR A 493 24.85 -14.39 3.92
N ARG A 494 25.79 -13.78 4.63
CA ARG A 494 26.74 -14.44 5.54
C ARG A 494 26.99 -13.58 6.77
N GLY A 495 27.52 -14.19 7.83
CA GLY A 495 27.99 -13.42 8.98
C GLY A 495 29.25 -12.61 8.62
N LEU A 496 29.24 -11.30 8.86
CA LEU A 496 30.48 -10.51 8.87
C LEU A 496 31.17 -10.72 10.21
N ILE A 497 32.36 -11.37 10.17
CA ILE A 497 33.09 -11.79 11.36
C ILE A 497 34.32 -10.89 11.54
N ASP A 498 34.50 -10.32 12.73
CA ASP A 498 35.67 -9.50 13.06
C ASP A 498 36.95 -10.35 13.29
N ASN A 499 38.07 -9.67 13.52
CA ASN A 499 39.36 -10.30 13.76
C ASN A 499 39.40 -11.15 15.06
N SER A 500 38.41 -11.02 15.93
CA SER A 500 38.27 -11.81 17.16
C SER A 500 37.42 -13.07 16.98
N GLY A 501 36.86 -13.28 15.78
CA GLY A 501 35.95 -14.39 15.49
C GLY A 501 34.46 -14.07 15.83
N LYS A 502 34.14 -12.84 16.24
CA LYS A 502 32.79 -12.46 16.60
C LYS A 502 32.03 -11.96 15.36
N ARG A 503 30.80 -12.47 15.15
CA ARG A 503 29.87 -11.92 14.16
C ARG A 503 29.44 -10.51 14.59
N ILE A 504 29.61 -9.52 13.70
CA ILE A 504 29.28 -8.11 13.95
C ILE A 504 28.06 -7.65 13.19
N GLU A 505 27.81 -8.22 12.00
CA GLU A 505 26.69 -7.85 11.14
C GLU A 505 26.41 -8.96 10.12
N THR A 506 25.33 -8.84 9.36
CA THR A 506 25.05 -9.66 8.19
C THR A 506 25.68 -9.04 6.95
N LEU A 507 26.63 -9.75 6.32
CA LEU A 507 27.23 -9.37 5.04
C LEU A 507 26.37 -9.89 3.89
N MET A 508 25.97 -9.02 3.00
CA MET A 508 25.38 -9.38 1.73
C MET A 508 26.46 -9.61 0.68
N TYR A 509 26.36 -10.68 -0.12
CA TYR A 509 27.33 -10.90 -1.19
C TYR A 509 26.69 -11.39 -2.47
N ASN A 510 27.24 -10.94 -3.59
CA ASN A 510 26.80 -11.31 -4.95
C ASN A 510 27.98 -11.87 -5.75
N PRO A 511 27.97 -13.17 -6.09
CA PRO A 511 28.87 -13.68 -7.12
C PRO A 511 28.56 -13.05 -8.48
N CYS A 512 29.58 -12.51 -9.17
CA CYS A 512 29.38 -11.79 -10.42
C CYS A 512 30.59 -11.91 -11.36
N ASP A 513 30.41 -11.49 -12.62
CA ASP A 513 31.47 -11.41 -13.62
C ASP A 513 32.45 -10.26 -13.29
N LYS A 514 33.68 -10.35 -13.75
CA LYS A 514 34.72 -9.31 -13.62
C LYS A 514 34.34 -7.95 -14.18
N ASN A 515 33.42 -7.89 -15.13
CA ASN A 515 32.93 -6.63 -15.73
C ASN A 515 31.72 -6.05 -15.02
N TYR A 516 31.32 -6.61 -13.89
CA TYR A 516 30.11 -6.20 -13.16
C TYR A 516 30.19 -4.75 -12.70
N ALA A 517 31.28 -4.36 -12.03
CA ALA A 517 31.43 -3.00 -11.50
C ALA A 517 31.43 -1.95 -12.63
N GLU A 518 32.11 -2.22 -13.75
CA GLU A 518 32.12 -1.35 -14.92
C GLU A 518 30.72 -1.23 -15.56
N THR A 519 30.04 -2.36 -15.76
CA THR A 519 28.70 -2.37 -16.38
C THR A 519 27.69 -1.64 -15.52
N MET A 520 27.73 -1.79 -14.20
CA MET A 520 26.87 -1.08 -13.26
C MET A 520 27.25 0.38 -13.10
N GLY A 521 28.47 0.78 -13.47
CA GLY A 521 28.99 2.13 -13.23
C GLY A 521 29.34 2.35 -11.77
N ILE A 522 29.73 1.31 -11.04
CA ILE A 522 30.14 1.36 -9.62
C ILE A 522 31.49 2.08 -9.53
N THR A 523 31.61 3.04 -8.62
CA THR A 523 32.84 3.80 -8.40
C THR A 523 33.75 3.07 -7.41
N ILE A 524 34.92 2.62 -7.85
CA ILE A 524 35.99 2.07 -7.01
C ILE A 524 36.78 3.24 -6.41
N ILE A 525 36.87 3.29 -5.08
CA ILE A 525 37.52 4.39 -4.33
C ILE A 525 38.89 4.02 -3.76
N GLU A 526 39.18 2.71 -3.62
CA GLU A 526 40.48 2.18 -3.17
C GLU A 526 40.79 0.89 -3.95
N GLY A 527 42.04 0.69 -4.34
CA GLY A 527 42.50 -0.53 -5.03
C GLY A 527 42.14 -0.58 -6.51
N LYS A 528 41.74 -1.73 -6.99
CA LYS A 528 41.44 -2.02 -8.41
C LYS A 528 40.23 -2.93 -8.56
N ASP A 529 39.70 -3.03 -9.77
CA ASP A 529 38.61 -3.95 -10.11
C ASP A 529 39.07 -5.42 -10.15
N MET A 530 38.10 -6.32 -10.02
CA MET A 530 38.30 -7.77 -10.03
C MET A 530 38.91 -8.26 -11.34
N GLN A 531 39.91 -9.13 -11.26
CA GLN A 531 40.57 -9.70 -12.45
C GLN A 531 40.66 -11.23 -12.38
N ASN A 532 40.84 -11.81 -11.19
CA ASN A 532 41.05 -13.22 -10.99
C ASN A 532 39.87 -13.84 -10.25
N GLU A 533 39.56 -15.10 -10.55
CA GLU A 533 38.56 -15.88 -9.82
C GLU A 533 38.81 -15.78 -8.32
N GLY A 534 37.78 -15.35 -7.58
CA GLY A 534 37.84 -15.17 -6.14
C GLY A 534 38.34 -13.80 -5.66
N ASP A 535 38.66 -12.86 -6.56
CA ASP A 535 38.83 -11.46 -6.16
C ASP A 535 37.55 -10.91 -5.56
N VAL A 536 37.67 -10.07 -4.50
CA VAL A 536 36.52 -9.50 -3.79
C VAL A 536 36.62 -7.98 -3.81
N LEU A 537 35.52 -7.34 -4.16
CA LEU A 537 35.28 -5.92 -3.87
C LEU A 537 34.34 -5.80 -2.66
N VAL A 538 34.62 -4.86 -1.77
CA VAL A 538 33.76 -4.56 -0.62
C VAL A 538 33.32 -3.11 -0.65
N ASN A 539 32.15 -2.80 -0.08
CA ASN A 539 31.69 -1.43 0.01
C ASN A 539 32.32 -0.70 1.24
N GLU A 540 32.14 0.62 1.28
CA GLU A 540 32.61 1.48 2.40
C GLU A 540 32.05 1.00 3.75
N GLU A 541 30.85 0.42 3.76
CA GLU A 541 30.20 -0.05 4.98
C GLU A 541 30.95 -1.23 5.64
N VAL A 542 31.46 -2.16 4.83
CA VAL A 542 32.35 -3.23 5.34
C VAL A 542 33.57 -2.63 6.02
N VAL A 543 34.25 -1.67 5.39
CA VAL A 543 35.44 -1.01 5.92
C VAL A 543 35.12 -0.30 7.24
N ARG A 544 33.99 0.38 7.31
CA ARG A 544 33.51 1.07 8.51
C ARG A 544 33.24 0.13 9.67
N LEU A 545 32.50 -0.96 9.41
CA LEU A 545 32.14 -1.96 10.44
C LEU A 545 33.35 -2.73 10.95
N MET A 546 34.27 -3.10 10.07
CA MET A 546 35.51 -3.78 10.40
C MET A 546 36.55 -2.84 11.05
N LYS A 547 36.27 -1.51 11.11
CA LYS A 547 37.16 -0.47 11.66
C LYS A 547 38.56 -0.48 11.03
N TRP A 548 38.65 -0.77 9.73
CA TRP A 548 39.94 -0.77 9.01
C TRP A 548 40.37 0.65 8.67
N THR A 549 41.26 1.20 9.48
CA THR A 549 41.82 2.54 9.28
C THR A 549 43.06 2.59 8.38
N ASP A 550 43.66 1.43 8.12
CA ASP A 550 44.91 1.22 7.36
C ASP A 550 44.65 0.69 5.93
N GLY A 551 43.40 0.83 5.44
CA GLY A 551 42.96 0.31 4.16
C GLY A 551 42.41 -1.12 4.23
N ALA A 552 41.66 -1.51 3.20
CA ALA A 552 41.03 -2.83 3.11
C ALA A 552 41.74 -3.76 2.10
N VAL A 553 42.44 -3.20 1.15
CA VAL A 553 43.08 -3.96 0.05
C VAL A 553 44.13 -4.93 0.60
N GLY A 554 44.06 -6.18 0.15
CA GLY A 554 44.95 -7.26 0.58
C GLY A 554 44.46 -8.03 1.83
N LYS A 555 43.46 -7.53 2.55
CA LYS A 555 42.79 -8.23 3.66
C LYS A 555 41.91 -9.36 3.15
N ARG A 556 41.49 -10.25 4.04
CA ARG A 556 40.56 -11.34 3.71
C ARG A 556 39.30 -11.26 4.55
N LEU A 557 38.19 -11.64 3.95
CA LEU A 557 36.96 -11.92 4.66
C LEU A 557 36.97 -13.39 5.10
N ASN A 558 36.85 -13.63 6.39
CA ASN A 558 37.19 -14.92 7.01
C ASN A 558 36.27 -16.09 6.63
N ASP A 559 35.19 -15.90 5.94
CA ASP A 559 34.16 -16.94 5.67
C ASP A 559 34.02 -17.36 4.20
N PHE A 560 34.96 -16.97 3.33
CA PHE A 560 34.94 -17.35 1.93
C PHE A 560 35.93 -18.48 1.65
N ASP A 561 35.46 -19.71 1.45
CA ASP A 561 36.20 -20.96 1.40
C ASP A 561 37.36 -21.05 0.38
N LYS A 562 37.47 -20.19 -0.63
CA LYS A 562 38.53 -20.31 -1.64
C LYS A 562 39.27 -19.02 -2.01
N ALA A 563 38.80 -17.88 -1.55
CA ALA A 563 39.42 -16.62 -1.93
C ALA A 563 39.07 -15.52 -0.93
N GLY A 564 38.44 -14.54 -1.19
CA GLY A 564 38.10 -13.51 -0.24
C GLY A 564 39.22 -12.50 -0.02
N THR A 565 40.20 -12.44 -0.96
CA THR A 565 41.19 -11.35 -0.93
C THR A 565 40.53 -10.10 -1.50
N ILE A 566 40.45 -9.07 -0.68
CA ILE A 566 39.88 -7.78 -1.05
C ILE A 566 40.88 -7.09 -2.01
N VAL A 567 40.46 -6.85 -3.25
CA VAL A 567 41.28 -6.18 -4.26
C VAL A 567 40.93 -4.70 -4.42
N GLY A 568 39.75 -4.30 -3.95
CA GLY A 568 39.34 -2.90 -3.97
C GLY A 568 38.14 -2.63 -3.06
N VAL A 569 37.91 -1.36 -2.82
CA VAL A 569 36.75 -0.82 -2.10
C VAL A 569 35.94 0.03 -3.04
N PHE A 570 34.63 -0.16 -3.04
CA PHE A 570 33.69 0.65 -3.83
C PHE A 570 32.80 1.51 -2.93
N ARG A 571 32.33 2.63 -3.50
CA ARG A 571 31.35 3.51 -2.86
C ARG A 571 30.08 2.73 -2.56
N ASN A 572 29.42 3.04 -1.43
CA ASN A 572 28.19 2.37 -1.07
C ASN A 572 27.17 2.37 -2.24
N VAL A 573 26.68 1.19 -2.56
CA VAL A 573 25.64 0.93 -3.55
C VAL A 573 24.42 0.39 -2.84
N ARG A 574 23.26 0.87 -3.23
CA ARG A 574 21.97 0.32 -2.76
C ARG A 574 21.56 -0.85 -3.64
N ASN A 575 21.66 -2.04 -3.10
CA ASN A 575 21.15 -3.27 -3.69
C ASN A 575 19.76 -3.65 -3.17
N THR A 576 19.26 -2.93 -2.17
CA THR A 576 17.92 -3.08 -1.60
C THR A 576 17.18 -1.75 -1.65
N SER A 577 15.89 -1.78 -1.38
CA SER A 577 15.11 -0.55 -1.30
C SER A 577 15.58 0.35 -0.14
N PHE A 578 15.37 1.67 -0.26
CA PHE A 578 15.63 2.64 0.81
C PHE A 578 14.72 2.46 2.05
N LEU A 579 13.90 1.42 2.08
CA LEU A 579 13.20 0.96 3.28
C LEU A 579 14.13 0.31 4.29
N TYR A 580 15.26 -0.26 3.82
CA TYR A 580 16.24 -0.96 4.66
C TYR A 580 17.49 -0.10 4.88
N LYS A 581 18.22 -0.37 5.96
CA LYS A 581 19.53 0.23 6.21
C LYS A 581 20.54 -0.17 5.12
N GLN A 582 21.60 0.63 4.96
CA GLN A 582 22.72 0.24 4.12
C GLN A 582 23.38 -1.01 4.71
N PHE A 583 23.44 -2.07 3.92
CA PHE A 583 24.13 -3.30 4.30
C PHE A 583 25.61 -3.27 3.91
N PRO A 584 26.47 -3.98 4.66
CA PRO A 584 27.79 -4.34 4.17
C PRO A 584 27.64 -5.29 2.99
N VAL A 585 28.29 -4.96 1.87
CA VAL A 585 28.17 -5.68 0.59
C VAL A 585 29.54 -6.12 0.10
N ALA A 586 29.63 -7.37 -0.38
CA ALA A 586 30.78 -7.90 -1.10
C ALA A 586 30.35 -8.37 -2.49
N LEU A 587 31.11 -7.98 -3.53
CA LEU A 587 31.04 -8.52 -4.87
C LEU A 587 32.18 -9.51 -5.03
N VAL A 588 31.89 -10.72 -5.48
CA VAL A 588 32.88 -11.81 -5.59
C VAL A 588 32.96 -12.27 -7.05
N TYR A 589 34.13 -12.17 -7.63
CA TYR A 589 34.29 -12.68 -8.99
C TYR A 589 34.19 -14.21 -9.00
N SER A 590 33.22 -14.72 -9.77
CA SER A 590 33.02 -16.15 -9.96
C SER A 590 32.60 -16.48 -11.40
N HIS A 591 33.24 -17.50 -11.97
CA HIS A 591 32.81 -18.06 -13.27
C HIS A 591 31.50 -18.83 -13.20
N ASN A 592 31.05 -19.22 -12.00
CA ASN A 592 29.84 -20.02 -11.80
C ASN A 592 28.54 -19.19 -11.71
N THR A 593 28.58 -17.93 -12.16
CA THR A 593 27.39 -17.07 -12.19
C THR A 593 26.56 -17.32 -13.45
N SER A 594 25.25 -17.51 -13.29
CA SER A 594 24.44 -18.01 -14.40
C SER A 594 22.94 -17.67 -14.31
N HIS A 595 22.56 -16.70 -13.49
CA HIS A 595 21.13 -16.40 -13.28
C HIS A 595 20.69 -15.04 -13.81
N THR A 596 21.37 -13.97 -13.48
CA THR A 596 21.00 -12.59 -13.86
C THR A 596 21.94 -12.05 -14.93
N PHE A 597 21.37 -11.35 -15.89
CA PHE A 597 22.06 -10.72 -17.02
C PHE A 597 21.77 -9.22 -17.02
N ASP A 598 22.79 -8.42 -16.82
CA ASP A 598 22.69 -6.98 -16.84
C ASP A 598 23.33 -6.42 -18.11
N VAL A 599 22.61 -5.57 -18.81
CA VAL A 599 23.04 -5.00 -20.08
C VAL A 599 22.95 -3.48 -20.03
N ARG A 600 24.02 -2.82 -20.40
CA ARG A 600 24.06 -1.39 -20.62
C ARG A 600 23.82 -1.08 -22.08
N LEU A 601 22.77 -0.32 -22.35
CA LEU A 601 22.36 0.05 -23.70
C LEU A 601 23.01 1.35 -24.16
N LYS A 602 23.21 1.47 -25.47
CA LYS A 602 23.55 2.74 -26.12
C LYS A 602 22.30 3.60 -26.36
N GLN A 603 22.47 4.89 -26.40
CA GLN A 603 21.39 5.82 -26.78
C GLN A 603 20.98 5.67 -28.25
N PRO A 604 19.70 5.84 -28.61
CA PRO A 604 18.56 6.08 -27.72
C PRO A 604 18.09 4.79 -27.02
N TYR A 605 17.88 4.85 -25.68
CA TYR A 605 17.69 3.66 -24.86
C TYR A 605 16.42 2.86 -25.21
N ASP A 606 15.29 3.51 -25.44
CA ASP A 606 14.01 2.84 -25.76
C ASP A 606 14.09 2.04 -27.06
N GLU A 607 14.73 2.59 -28.11
CA GLU A 607 14.95 1.91 -29.39
C GLU A 607 15.92 0.75 -29.24
N SER A 608 16.98 0.94 -28.45
CA SER A 608 17.98 -0.10 -28.16
C SER A 608 17.39 -1.25 -27.38
N LEU A 609 16.53 -0.97 -26.36
CA LEU A 609 15.81 -1.98 -25.61
C LEU A 609 14.88 -2.81 -26.50
N LYS A 610 14.10 -2.14 -27.35
CA LYS A 610 13.21 -2.82 -28.27
C LYS A 610 13.98 -3.77 -29.18
N LYS A 611 15.09 -3.30 -29.78
CA LYS A 611 15.96 -4.12 -30.66
C LYS A 611 16.59 -5.28 -29.88
N LEU A 612 16.97 -5.07 -28.61
CA LEU A 612 17.53 -6.12 -27.78
C LEU A 612 16.50 -7.22 -27.51
N ASN A 613 15.27 -6.86 -27.11
CA ASN A 613 14.23 -7.84 -26.84
C ASN A 613 13.77 -8.57 -28.10
N GLU A 614 13.68 -7.89 -29.26
CA GLU A 614 13.43 -8.52 -30.58
C GLU A 614 14.54 -9.50 -30.92
N TYR A 615 15.82 -9.15 -30.70
CA TYR A 615 16.96 -10.04 -30.90
C TYR A 615 16.88 -11.27 -30.01
N MET A 616 16.58 -11.10 -28.70
CA MET A 616 16.44 -12.20 -27.76
C MET A 616 15.33 -13.15 -28.16
N GLU A 617 14.18 -12.63 -28.58
CA GLU A 617 13.06 -13.45 -29.04
C GLU A 617 13.41 -14.28 -30.33
N GLN A 618 14.20 -13.71 -31.25
CA GLN A 618 14.58 -14.38 -32.48
C GLN A 618 15.69 -15.42 -32.31
N VAL A 619 16.73 -15.08 -31.54
CA VAL A 619 17.95 -15.90 -31.43
C VAL A 619 17.91 -16.85 -30.25
N HIS A 620 17.33 -16.39 -29.13
CA HIS A 620 17.27 -17.13 -27.88
C HIS A 620 15.82 -17.48 -27.47
N SER A 621 14.97 -17.76 -28.44
CA SER A 621 13.53 -18.01 -28.30
C SER A 621 13.15 -19.08 -27.23
N THR A 622 14.08 -19.99 -26.93
CA THR A 622 13.90 -21.05 -25.93
C THR A 622 14.06 -20.57 -24.48
N LYS A 623 14.70 -19.41 -24.25
CA LYS A 623 15.01 -18.91 -22.90
C LYS A 623 13.98 -17.90 -22.35
N ALA A 624 13.05 -17.44 -23.20
CA ALA A 624 11.99 -16.48 -22.83
C ALA A 624 12.49 -15.23 -22.07
N LEU A 625 13.73 -14.79 -22.35
CA LEU A 625 14.37 -13.64 -21.73
C LEU A 625 13.76 -12.33 -22.26
N GLU A 626 13.29 -11.50 -21.36
CA GLU A 626 12.84 -10.14 -21.63
C GLU A 626 13.63 -9.18 -20.73
N PHE A 627 14.38 -8.27 -21.31
CA PHE A 627 15.12 -7.25 -20.57
C PHE A 627 14.21 -6.12 -20.14
N ILE A 628 14.27 -5.79 -18.85
CA ILE A 628 13.46 -4.75 -18.20
C ILE A 628 14.39 -3.64 -17.70
N PRO A 629 14.06 -2.34 -17.91
CA PRO A 629 14.84 -1.24 -17.35
C PRO A 629 14.86 -1.24 -15.83
N ILE A 630 16.03 -1.01 -15.23
CA ILE A 630 16.17 -0.89 -13.77
C ILE A 630 15.27 0.21 -13.20
N ASP A 631 15.08 1.32 -13.92
CA ASP A 631 14.17 2.38 -13.52
C ASP A 631 12.70 1.91 -13.41
N THR A 632 12.30 0.92 -14.22
CA THR A 632 10.97 0.30 -14.13
C THR A 632 10.88 -0.62 -12.91
N MET A 633 11.89 -1.44 -12.67
CA MET A 633 11.96 -2.31 -11.49
C MET A 633 11.96 -1.48 -10.20
N LEU A 634 12.69 -0.36 -10.16
CA LEU A 634 12.71 0.55 -9.02
C LEU A 634 11.31 1.16 -8.73
N LYS A 635 10.57 1.52 -9.77
CA LYS A 635 9.18 1.99 -9.62
C LYS A 635 8.26 0.92 -9.03
N GLU A 636 8.47 -0.36 -9.40
CA GLU A 636 7.71 -1.49 -8.82
C GLU A 636 8.02 -1.65 -7.31
N ILE A 637 9.28 -1.61 -6.92
CA ILE A 637 9.69 -1.69 -5.50
C ILE A 637 9.00 -0.60 -4.67
N TYR A 638 8.89 0.62 -5.20
CA TYR A 638 8.21 1.73 -4.53
C TYR A 638 6.73 1.87 -4.88
N ARG A 639 6.13 0.88 -5.54
CA ARG A 639 4.72 0.92 -5.95
C ARG A 639 3.77 1.19 -4.78
N ASN A 640 4.01 0.59 -3.62
CA ASN A 640 3.20 0.83 -2.43
C ASN A 640 3.31 2.28 -1.92
N VAL A 641 4.49 2.89 -1.97
CA VAL A 641 4.71 4.30 -1.60
C VAL A 641 4.03 5.22 -2.62
N TYR A 642 4.12 4.90 -3.90
CA TYR A 642 3.42 5.58 -4.99
C TYR A 642 1.90 5.53 -4.81
N ARG A 643 1.34 4.36 -4.53
CA ARG A 643 -0.10 4.15 -4.30
C ARG A 643 -0.59 4.91 -3.07
N PHE A 644 0.15 4.84 -1.98
CA PHE A 644 -0.14 5.63 -0.77
C PHE A 644 -0.16 7.13 -1.08
N ARG A 645 0.89 7.67 -1.71
CA ARG A 645 0.96 9.07 -2.13
C ARG A 645 -0.24 9.49 -2.98
N ASN A 646 -0.61 8.69 -3.99
CA ASN A 646 -1.73 8.97 -4.88
C ASN A 646 -3.09 8.93 -4.14
N SER A 647 -3.27 7.98 -3.25
CA SER A 647 -4.47 7.90 -2.39
C SER A 647 -4.62 9.13 -1.51
N VAL A 648 -3.53 9.61 -0.91
CA VAL A 648 -3.51 10.85 -0.13
C VAL A 648 -3.76 12.06 -1.03
N TRP A 649 -3.21 12.10 -2.25
CA TRP A 649 -3.41 13.19 -3.21
C TRP A 649 -4.88 13.31 -3.66
N ILE A 650 -5.52 12.19 -4.00
CA ILE A 650 -6.94 12.15 -4.38
C ILE A 650 -7.82 12.56 -3.20
N THR A 651 -7.56 12.02 -2.01
CA THR A 651 -8.27 12.37 -0.78
C THR A 651 -8.13 13.86 -0.47
N SER A 652 -6.92 14.42 -0.60
CA SER A 652 -6.64 15.85 -0.39
C SER A 652 -7.43 16.72 -1.36
N THR A 653 -7.48 16.34 -2.63
CA THR A 653 -8.23 17.06 -3.66
C THR A 653 -9.73 17.07 -3.34
N PHE A 654 -10.29 15.93 -2.97
CA PHE A 654 -11.72 15.83 -2.64
C PHE A 654 -12.08 16.60 -1.38
N ILE A 655 -11.27 16.49 -0.32
CA ILE A 655 -11.52 17.22 0.93
C ILE A 655 -11.44 18.72 0.71
N LEU A 656 -10.50 19.17 -0.11
CA LEU A 656 -10.36 20.57 -0.51
C LEU A 656 -11.60 21.06 -1.26
N LEU A 657 -12.09 20.30 -2.24
CA LEU A 657 -13.33 20.62 -2.97
C LEU A 657 -14.55 20.71 -2.04
N ILE A 658 -14.68 19.77 -1.11
CA ILE A 658 -15.77 19.77 -0.13
C ILE A 658 -15.71 21.02 0.77
N VAL A 659 -14.53 21.38 1.26
CA VAL A 659 -14.35 22.55 2.14
C VAL A 659 -14.58 23.85 1.38
N VAL A 660 -14.11 23.98 0.14
CA VAL A 660 -14.39 25.14 -0.71
C VAL A 660 -15.89 25.30 -0.93
N MET A 661 -16.62 24.21 -1.21
CA MET A 661 -18.09 24.25 -1.34
C MET A 661 -18.78 24.71 -0.04
N GLY A 662 -18.31 24.21 1.10
CA GLY A 662 -18.82 24.59 2.42
C GLY A 662 -18.54 26.05 2.74
N LEU A 663 -17.33 26.51 2.46
CA LEU A 663 -16.93 27.89 2.66
C LEU A 663 -17.75 28.86 1.79
N ILE A 664 -18.01 28.53 0.53
CA ILE A 664 -18.91 29.30 -0.35
C ILE A 664 -20.30 29.38 0.26
N GLY A 665 -20.85 28.27 0.74
CA GLY A 665 -22.14 28.21 1.43
C GLY A 665 -22.19 29.13 2.66
N TYR A 666 -21.14 29.05 3.49
CA TYR A 666 -21.02 29.88 4.70
C TYR A 666 -20.89 31.38 4.38
N VAL A 667 -20.03 31.76 3.43
CA VAL A 667 -19.86 33.16 3.01
C VAL A 667 -21.15 33.73 2.48
N ASN A 668 -21.91 32.97 1.70
CA ASN A 668 -23.22 33.41 1.18
C ASN A 668 -24.23 33.66 2.32
N ASP A 669 -24.31 32.75 3.29
CA ASP A 669 -25.21 32.88 4.45
C ASP A 669 -24.82 34.09 5.32
N GLU A 670 -23.54 34.21 5.66
CA GLU A 670 -23.03 35.31 6.51
C GLU A 670 -23.23 36.67 5.83
N THR A 671 -23.01 36.73 4.54
CA THR A 671 -23.22 37.97 3.77
C THR A 671 -24.72 38.37 3.70
N GLN A 672 -25.62 37.41 3.48
CA GLN A 672 -27.06 37.66 3.53
C GLN A 672 -27.53 38.12 4.90
N ARG A 673 -26.98 37.52 5.97
CA ARG A 673 -27.30 37.90 7.35
C ARG A 673 -26.86 39.30 7.66
N ARG A 674 -25.70 39.75 7.13
CA ARG A 674 -25.16 41.12 7.31
C ARG A 674 -25.54 42.07 6.22
N SER A 675 -26.47 41.73 5.30
CA SER A 675 -26.82 42.55 4.13
C SER A 675 -27.20 43.96 4.51
N LYS A 676 -27.99 44.15 5.57
CA LYS A 676 -28.38 45.50 6.07
C LYS A 676 -27.18 46.26 6.64
N GLU A 677 -26.33 45.63 7.44
CA GLU A 677 -25.10 46.24 7.97
C GLU A 677 -24.17 46.67 6.81
N ILE A 678 -23.99 45.80 5.82
CA ILE A 678 -23.17 46.05 4.62
C ILE A 678 -23.77 47.20 3.82
N ALA A 679 -25.12 47.23 3.62
CA ALA A 679 -25.78 48.29 2.91
C ALA A 679 -25.67 49.67 3.61
N ILE A 680 -25.86 49.71 4.95
CA ILE A 680 -25.70 50.93 5.74
C ILE A 680 -24.27 51.45 5.65
N ARG A 681 -23.26 50.56 5.76
CA ARG A 681 -21.82 50.95 5.63
C ARG A 681 -21.53 51.50 4.22
N LYS A 682 -22.08 50.89 3.17
CA LYS A 682 -21.94 51.38 1.81
C LYS A 682 -22.58 52.77 1.59
N VAL A 683 -23.78 52.98 2.13
CA VAL A 683 -24.45 54.30 2.07
C VAL A 683 -23.61 55.36 2.78
N ASN A 684 -22.91 54.93 3.87
CA ASN A 684 -21.99 55.82 4.60
C ASN A 684 -20.57 55.88 3.97
N GLY A 685 -20.40 55.48 2.72
CA GLY A 685 -19.14 55.63 1.97
C GLY A 685 -18.13 54.53 2.15
N ALA A 686 -18.48 53.38 2.71
CA ALA A 686 -17.52 52.27 2.84
C ALA A 686 -17.23 51.63 1.47
N GLU A 687 -15.94 51.54 1.13
CA GLU A 687 -15.48 50.86 -0.07
C GLU A 687 -15.64 49.32 0.00
N ALA A 688 -15.66 48.67 -1.17
CA ALA A 688 -15.71 47.21 -1.26
C ALA A 688 -14.55 46.55 -0.49
N SER A 689 -13.38 47.15 -0.50
CA SER A 689 -12.20 46.71 0.24
C SER A 689 -12.43 46.58 1.76
N THR A 690 -13.18 47.52 2.35
CA THR A 690 -13.52 47.51 3.78
C THR A 690 -14.45 46.36 4.13
N ILE A 691 -15.38 46.06 3.25
CA ILE A 691 -16.37 44.97 3.41
C ILE A 691 -15.62 43.60 3.28
N LEU A 692 -14.76 43.50 2.28
CA LEU A 692 -13.93 42.28 2.09
C LEU A 692 -13.04 42.03 3.28
N ARG A 693 -12.35 43.05 3.80
CA ARG A 693 -11.51 42.94 4.99
C ARG A 693 -12.31 42.49 6.23
N LEU A 694 -13.54 42.97 6.40
CA LEU A 694 -14.41 42.57 7.52
C LEU A 694 -14.76 41.08 7.45
N LEU A 695 -15.19 40.62 6.27
CA LEU A 695 -15.57 39.20 6.09
C LEU A 695 -14.37 38.26 6.16
N SER A 696 -13.26 38.64 5.55
CA SER A 696 -12.02 37.83 5.57
C SER A 696 -11.46 37.71 7.00
N ARG A 697 -11.47 38.80 7.79
CA ARG A 697 -10.98 38.80 9.16
C ARG A 697 -11.73 37.81 10.06
N ASP A 698 -13.07 37.76 9.94
CA ASP A 698 -13.89 36.84 10.73
C ASP A 698 -13.60 35.37 10.43
N ILE A 699 -13.24 35.03 9.19
CA ILE A 699 -12.87 33.68 8.77
C ILE A 699 -11.42 33.36 9.18
N LEU A 700 -10.50 34.33 9.03
CA LEU A 700 -9.11 34.15 9.45
C LEU A 700 -8.97 33.89 10.95
N TYR A 701 -9.81 34.51 11.80
CA TYR A 701 -9.85 34.21 13.24
C TYR A 701 -10.15 32.75 13.56
N VAL A 702 -10.78 32.03 12.64
CA VAL A 702 -11.07 30.59 12.77
C VAL A 702 -9.98 29.78 12.05
N ALA A 703 -9.61 30.19 10.84
CA ALA A 703 -8.68 29.43 9.99
C ALA A 703 -7.26 29.38 10.55
N VAL A 704 -6.71 30.53 11.01
CA VAL A 704 -5.32 30.58 11.46
C VAL A 704 -5.05 29.66 12.66
N PRO A 705 -5.86 29.69 13.75
CA PRO A 705 -5.62 28.76 14.86
C PRO A 705 -5.80 27.29 14.48
N SER A 706 -6.80 26.97 13.62
CA SER A 706 -7.02 25.58 13.18
C SER A 706 -5.86 25.03 12.35
N VAL A 707 -5.34 25.83 11.43
CA VAL A 707 -4.18 25.47 10.58
C VAL A 707 -2.91 25.33 11.43
N LEU A 708 -2.69 26.21 12.40
CA LEU A 708 -1.50 26.15 13.27
C LEU A 708 -1.50 24.91 14.17
N ILE A 709 -2.64 24.53 14.73
CA ILE A 709 -2.75 23.32 15.55
C ILE A 709 -2.48 22.10 14.67
N GLU A 710 -3.07 22.06 13.49
CA GLU A 710 -3.01 20.90 12.64
C GLU A 710 -1.63 20.67 12.00
N ILE A 711 -0.87 21.73 11.74
CA ILE A 711 0.53 21.62 11.32
C ILE A 711 1.35 20.80 12.32
N VAL A 712 1.12 21.01 13.62
CA VAL A 712 1.80 20.24 14.67
C VAL A 712 1.39 18.77 14.62
N VAL A 713 0.09 18.50 14.47
CA VAL A 713 -0.42 17.11 14.36
C VAL A 713 0.13 16.44 13.10
N SER A 714 0.10 17.11 11.96
CA SER A 714 0.63 16.60 10.69
C SER A 714 2.13 16.32 10.76
N TYR A 715 2.89 17.14 11.48
CA TYR A 715 4.33 16.93 11.70
C TYR A 715 4.57 15.60 12.45
N PHE A 716 3.91 15.38 13.58
CA PHE A 716 4.08 14.14 14.34
C PHE A 716 3.56 12.90 13.61
N THR A 717 2.43 13.00 12.94
CA THR A 717 1.89 11.88 12.13
C THR A 717 2.79 11.58 10.94
N GLY A 718 3.30 12.62 10.26
CA GLY A 718 4.24 12.47 9.16
C GLY A 718 5.55 11.84 9.62
N LYS A 719 6.07 12.23 10.79
CA LYS A 719 7.25 11.61 11.38
C LYS A 719 7.02 10.13 11.68
N ALA A 720 5.91 9.78 12.34
CA ALA A 720 5.57 8.38 12.61
C ALA A 720 5.42 7.54 11.32
N TRP A 721 4.94 8.15 10.23
CA TRP A 721 4.90 7.48 8.93
C TRP A 721 6.30 7.33 8.33
N LEU A 722 7.19 8.31 8.51
CA LEU A 722 8.56 8.24 8.02
C LEU A 722 9.41 7.21 8.77
N ASP A 723 9.10 6.89 10.02
CA ASP A 723 9.85 5.93 10.85
C ASP A 723 9.90 4.51 10.24
N GLN A 724 9.03 4.21 9.25
CA GLN A 724 9.09 2.95 8.49
C GLN A 724 10.21 2.89 7.43
N PHE A 725 10.84 4.04 7.12
CA PHE A 725 11.89 4.13 6.12
C PHE A 725 13.25 4.26 6.80
N ALA A 726 14.24 3.53 6.31
CA ALA A 726 15.61 3.68 6.81
C ALA A 726 16.25 5.01 6.36
N GLU A 727 15.85 5.51 5.18
CA GLU A 727 16.22 6.83 4.70
C GLU A 727 15.00 7.73 4.57
N THR A 728 15.03 8.83 5.27
CA THR A 728 13.92 9.77 5.37
C THR A 728 14.36 11.17 4.93
N ILE A 729 13.38 11.93 4.45
CA ILE A 729 13.57 13.37 4.24
C ILE A 729 13.80 14.09 5.56
N ASP A 730 14.59 15.14 5.54
CA ASP A 730 14.71 16.08 6.65
C ASP A 730 13.40 16.86 6.82
N MET A 731 12.74 16.65 7.95
CA MET A 731 11.47 17.30 8.31
C MET A 731 11.71 18.76 8.69
N ASN A 732 11.85 19.65 7.70
CA ASN A 732 12.04 21.08 7.96
C ASN A 732 10.70 21.76 8.25
N ALA A 733 10.61 22.48 9.36
CA ALA A 733 9.43 23.25 9.74
C ALA A 733 8.98 24.27 8.67
N LEU A 734 9.91 24.77 7.84
CA LEU A 734 9.60 25.70 6.75
C LEU A 734 8.64 25.14 5.72
N TYR A 735 8.69 23.85 5.43
CA TYR A 735 7.75 23.19 4.51
C TYR A 735 6.32 23.22 5.04
N PHE A 736 6.15 22.98 6.34
CA PHE A 736 4.84 23.05 6.99
C PHE A 736 4.30 24.48 7.08
N VAL A 737 5.17 25.44 7.35
CA VAL A 737 4.80 26.87 7.31
C VAL A 737 4.38 27.27 5.89
N GLY A 738 5.10 26.81 4.87
CA GLY A 738 4.73 27.03 3.46
C GLY A 738 3.35 26.48 3.14
N THR A 739 3.07 25.23 3.54
CA THR A 739 1.74 24.59 3.36
C THR A 739 0.64 25.37 4.08
N ALA A 740 0.89 25.84 5.31
CA ALA A 740 -0.04 26.68 6.05
C ALA A 740 -0.38 27.97 5.28
N LEU A 741 0.64 28.65 4.77
CA LEU A 741 0.44 29.89 4.01
C LEU A 741 -0.36 29.63 2.74
N VAL A 742 -0.11 28.53 2.03
CA VAL A 742 -0.89 28.12 0.85
C VAL A 742 -2.35 27.89 1.21
N ILE A 743 -2.65 27.15 2.27
CA ILE A 743 -4.02 26.86 2.71
C ILE A 743 -4.72 28.17 3.13
N ILE A 744 -4.08 29.01 3.93
CA ILE A 744 -4.64 30.30 4.35
C ILE A 744 -4.91 31.18 3.14
N ALA A 745 -3.96 31.27 2.20
CA ALA A 745 -4.13 32.04 0.96
C ALA A 745 -5.31 31.55 0.14
N LEU A 746 -5.47 30.22 -0.01
CA LEU A 746 -6.58 29.61 -0.73
C LEU A 746 -7.93 29.93 -0.05
N ILE A 747 -8.01 29.84 1.28
CA ILE A 747 -9.21 30.23 2.03
C ILE A 747 -9.53 31.71 1.79
N VAL A 748 -8.55 32.59 1.86
CA VAL A 748 -8.73 34.03 1.63
C VAL A 748 -9.19 34.31 0.22
N VAL A 749 -8.55 33.72 -0.78
CA VAL A 749 -8.94 33.86 -2.20
C VAL A 749 -10.39 33.44 -2.41
N CYS A 750 -10.78 32.28 -1.87
CA CYS A 750 -12.15 31.76 -1.96
C CYS A 750 -13.17 32.76 -1.35
N VAL A 751 -12.85 33.32 -0.19
CA VAL A 751 -13.70 34.30 0.49
C VAL A 751 -13.78 35.60 -0.31
N VAL A 752 -12.64 36.13 -0.78
CA VAL A 752 -12.58 37.37 -1.55
C VAL A 752 -13.34 37.24 -2.86
N VAL A 753 -13.10 36.19 -3.63
CA VAL A 753 -13.80 35.97 -4.93
C VAL A 753 -15.33 35.93 -4.73
N ARG A 754 -15.79 35.29 -3.66
CA ARG A 754 -17.22 35.17 -3.41
C ARG A 754 -17.83 36.45 -2.83
N ALA A 755 -17.15 37.08 -1.90
CA ALA A 755 -17.62 38.31 -1.28
C ALA A 755 -17.50 39.53 -2.21
N TRP A 756 -16.59 39.53 -3.17
CA TRP A 756 -16.39 40.59 -4.16
C TRP A 756 -17.69 40.88 -4.95
N ARG A 757 -18.35 39.85 -5.43
CA ARG A 757 -19.61 40.00 -6.18
C ARG A 757 -20.68 40.72 -5.35
N ILE A 758 -20.78 40.38 -4.09
CA ILE A 758 -21.76 40.96 -3.15
C ILE A 758 -21.36 42.36 -2.70
N ALA A 759 -20.03 42.56 -2.49
CA ALA A 759 -19.51 43.87 -2.14
C ALA A 759 -19.73 44.92 -3.25
N ASN A 760 -19.89 44.47 -4.52
CA ASN A 760 -20.17 45.35 -5.64
C ASN A 760 -21.67 45.42 -6.02
N GLU A 761 -22.57 44.66 -5.39
CA GLU A 761 -24.05 44.79 -5.62
C GLU A 761 -24.58 46.14 -5.17
N ASN A 762 -25.60 46.63 -5.88
CA ASN A 762 -26.24 47.93 -5.59
C ASN A 762 -26.94 47.87 -4.22
N PRO A 763 -26.60 48.76 -3.26
CA PRO A 763 -27.15 48.77 -1.89
C PRO A 763 -28.67 48.94 -1.84
N VAL A 764 -29.27 49.58 -2.84
CA VAL A 764 -30.71 49.81 -2.93
C VAL A 764 -31.50 48.49 -3.01
N LYS A 765 -30.92 47.46 -3.70
CA LYS A 765 -31.58 46.14 -3.76
C LYS A 765 -31.66 45.44 -2.39
N SER A 766 -30.63 45.64 -1.55
CA SER A 766 -30.56 45.04 -0.22
C SER A 766 -31.46 45.73 0.83
N ILE A 767 -31.81 46.98 0.61
CA ILE A 767 -32.68 47.77 1.49
C ILE A 767 -34.15 47.61 1.11
N LYS A 768 -34.47 47.44 -0.20
CA LYS A 768 -35.84 47.32 -0.74
C LYS A 768 -36.48 45.93 -0.59
N VAL A 769 -35.78 44.94 -0.11
CA VAL A 769 -36.35 43.60 0.15
C VAL A 769 -37.08 43.62 1.48
N GLU A 770 -38.24 44.20 1.52
CA GLU A 770 -39.32 44.03 2.52
C GLU A 770 -40.40 43.13 1.98
#